data_2e09467ebd421e89c68da78748e71341
#
_entry.id   2e09467ebd421e89c68da78748e71341
#
_cell.length_a   1.000
_cell.length_b   1.000
_cell.length_c   1.000
_cell.angle_alpha   90.00
_cell.angle_beta   90.00
_cell.angle_gamma   90.00
#
_symmetry.space_group_name_H-M   'P 1'
#
loop_
_entity.id
_entity.type
_entity.pdbx_description
1 polymer ?
#
loop_
_entity_poly.entity_id
_entity_poly.type
_entity_poly.pdbx_seq_one_letter_code
_entity_poly.pdbx_strand_id
1 'polypeptide(L)'
;DVARHPNIELRAYSEVEDVSGYVGNFNVWIRRKARYVDEAECTACGDCSDVCPVVMPDEFQAGLSTRRAIYIPFPQAVPSAYVVNADECLGSNPIACGKCVEACDKACIDFDMQDEIVELQVGAIIVATGMETYDPTPLDEYGYASYRNVVTSLEFERLISAEGPTDGHFVRPTDRERPQRIGFVQCVGSRTVPSESNPDGQRGNPYCSNICCMNTVKDSLLLKDHYPETDITVFYMDIRAFGKGFEDLYRRSKAQGVRYIRGLPGEVEEDSQTGNLMVYVENTTTGLLEEHEFDLLVLSIGAIPRVETDTVRQLLTLSVTEDGFLMEGHPKLKPVDTPTKGVYIAGCAEAPKDIKDSVTQASAAAARAEGLLNKPEIDVEAITAVVDEDLCKQCGQCAEVCPFSAIEWERKRTARVISAACAGCGTCAAECPFDAITMRHFTDQQIYAMIDAILGEDPVNGRGPLDNMVVFACNWCSYAGADTAGTARLQYPPNSCVIRTMCSGRVKPDFVWYAFQKGAPLVLVSGCHYADCHYIDANRNTVRRVDALWEGLERHGVDPSRLQLDWCSAAEGQRWARMMRDLEGLRTQVTVREVEETKEAMQGQKVPRRIQVTRLKRPTPATMVCYRCGNEWGTTFDPTADRERMCRACRSNSVRVVPNGKQ
;
A
#
# COMPACT_ATOMS: atom_id res chain seq x y z
N ASP A 1 -29.04 -10.92 6.37
CA ASP A 1 -29.77 -9.65 6.21
C ASP A 1 -29.41 -8.95 4.89
N VAL A 2 -28.10 -8.82 4.54
CA VAL A 2 -27.65 -8.14 3.32
C VAL A 2 -28.29 -8.72 2.06
N ALA A 3 -28.20 -10.03 1.85
CA ALA A 3 -28.74 -10.73 0.68
C ALA A 3 -30.28 -10.70 0.53
N ARG A 4 -31.00 -10.26 1.57
CA ARG A 4 -32.46 -10.15 1.55
C ARG A 4 -32.98 -8.71 1.45
N HIS A 5 -32.03 -7.75 1.44
CA HIS A 5 -32.41 -6.34 1.39
C HIS A 5 -32.78 -5.94 -0.04
N PRO A 6 -33.95 -5.30 -0.27
CA PRO A 6 -34.48 -5.05 -1.63
C PRO A 6 -33.60 -4.09 -2.47
N ASN A 7 -32.76 -3.28 -1.82
CA ASN A 7 -31.88 -2.32 -2.49
C ASN A 7 -30.42 -2.82 -2.59
N ILE A 8 -30.16 -4.09 -2.26
CA ILE A 8 -28.83 -4.68 -2.33
C ILE A 8 -28.86 -5.84 -3.32
N GLU A 9 -28.04 -5.75 -4.35
CA GLU A 9 -27.79 -6.82 -5.29
C GLU A 9 -26.43 -7.46 -4.97
N LEU A 10 -26.46 -8.74 -4.58
CA LEU A 10 -25.26 -9.50 -4.26
C LEU A 10 -24.78 -10.25 -5.52
N ARG A 11 -23.58 -9.97 -5.97
CA ARG A 11 -22.91 -10.64 -7.08
C ARG A 11 -21.78 -11.52 -6.56
N ALA A 12 -22.16 -12.71 -6.07
CA ALA A 12 -21.20 -13.71 -5.62
C ALA A 12 -20.45 -14.34 -6.80
N TYR A 13 -19.26 -14.89 -6.53
CA TYR A 13 -18.40 -15.55 -7.52
C TYR A 13 -18.09 -14.65 -8.72
N SER A 14 -17.79 -13.38 -8.43
CA SER A 14 -17.60 -12.34 -9.43
C SER A 14 -16.34 -11.52 -9.11
N GLU A 15 -15.71 -10.99 -10.15
CA GLU A 15 -14.51 -10.15 -10.07
C GLU A 15 -14.71 -8.87 -10.87
N VAL A 16 -14.17 -7.75 -10.37
CA VAL A 16 -14.13 -6.50 -11.13
C VAL A 16 -13.00 -6.63 -12.15
N GLU A 17 -13.33 -6.50 -13.43
CA GLU A 17 -12.40 -6.65 -14.54
C GLU A 17 -11.82 -5.32 -15.02
N ASP A 18 -12.67 -4.29 -15.08
CA ASP A 18 -12.24 -2.95 -15.47
C ASP A 18 -13.11 -1.88 -14.82
N VAL A 19 -12.55 -0.69 -14.66
CA VAL A 19 -13.25 0.50 -14.16
C VAL A 19 -12.81 1.71 -14.97
N SER A 20 -13.77 2.48 -15.45
CA SER A 20 -13.51 3.77 -16.11
C SER A 20 -14.45 4.86 -15.61
N GLY A 21 -14.25 6.08 -16.07
CA GLY A 21 -15.09 7.21 -15.68
C GLY A 21 -14.54 8.02 -14.51
N TYR A 22 -15.41 8.65 -13.75
CA TYR A 22 -15.05 9.59 -12.70
C TYR A 22 -16.17 9.69 -11.65
N VAL A 23 -15.92 10.39 -10.57
CA VAL A 23 -16.86 10.60 -9.47
C VAL A 23 -18.26 10.96 -9.96
N GLY A 24 -19.26 10.20 -9.51
CA GLY A 24 -20.65 10.33 -9.94
C GLY A 24 -20.98 9.61 -11.26
N ASN A 25 -20.00 9.10 -11.99
CA ASN A 25 -20.18 8.50 -13.31
C ASN A 25 -19.07 7.46 -13.61
N PHE A 26 -19.00 6.43 -12.81
CA PHE A 26 -18.11 5.29 -13.06
C PHE A 26 -18.82 4.23 -13.88
N ASN A 27 -18.12 3.64 -14.84
CA ASN A 27 -18.51 2.42 -15.53
C ASN A 27 -17.64 1.30 -14.96
N VAL A 28 -18.27 0.24 -14.49
CA VAL A 28 -17.61 -0.92 -13.86
C VAL A 28 -17.99 -2.17 -14.63
N TRP A 29 -17.00 -2.90 -15.13
CA TRP A 29 -17.19 -4.21 -15.76
C TRP A 29 -16.89 -5.30 -14.75
N ILE A 30 -17.86 -6.20 -14.57
CA ILE A 30 -17.80 -7.29 -13.61
C ILE A 30 -17.87 -8.59 -14.40
N ARG A 31 -16.85 -9.44 -14.22
CA ARG A 31 -16.88 -10.82 -14.69
C ARG A 31 -17.55 -11.68 -13.64
N ARG A 32 -18.73 -12.20 -13.97
CA ARG A 32 -19.38 -13.28 -13.22
C ARG A 32 -18.85 -14.60 -13.74
N LYS A 33 -18.09 -15.30 -12.92
CA LYS A 33 -17.46 -16.57 -13.28
C LYS A 33 -18.51 -17.68 -13.46
N ALA A 34 -18.27 -18.56 -14.41
CA ALA A 34 -19.09 -19.74 -14.62
C ALA A 34 -19.04 -20.63 -13.37
N ARG A 35 -20.16 -20.77 -12.70
CA ARG A 35 -20.31 -21.63 -11.51
C ARG A 35 -20.50 -23.09 -11.88
N TYR A 36 -20.87 -23.36 -13.12
CA TYR A 36 -21.27 -24.66 -13.67
C TYR A 36 -22.45 -25.31 -12.94
N VAL A 37 -23.14 -24.56 -12.10
CA VAL A 37 -24.35 -24.95 -11.39
C VAL A 37 -25.33 -23.79 -11.44
N ASP A 38 -26.55 -24.05 -11.88
CA ASP A 38 -27.62 -23.06 -11.85
C ASP A 38 -28.05 -22.82 -10.40
N GLU A 39 -27.75 -21.62 -9.90
CA GLU A 39 -27.99 -21.24 -8.52
C GLU A 39 -29.46 -21.07 -8.16
N ALA A 40 -30.33 -20.87 -9.17
CA ALA A 40 -31.78 -20.76 -8.95
C ALA A 40 -32.45 -22.13 -8.77
N GLU A 41 -31.92 -23.15 -9.45
CA GLU A 41 -32.46 -24.51 -9.41
C GLU A 41 -31.78 -25.41 -8.37
N CYS A 42 -30.56 -25.04 -7.93
CA CYS A 42 -29.77 -25.83 -6.97
C CYS A 42 -30.41 -25.78 -5.57
N THR A 43 -30.74 -26.95 -5.01
CA THR A 43 -31.30 -27.08 -3.66
C THR A 43 -30.26 -27.34 -2.58
N ALA A 44 -28.97 -27.38 -2.91
CA ALA A 44 -27.87 -27.68 -1.99
C ALA A 44 -27.99 -29.06 -1.30
N CYS A 45 -28.56 -30.09 -1.98
CA CYS A 45 -28.79 -31.41 -1.40
C CYS A 45 -27.53 -32.21 -1.05
N GLY A 46 -26.42 -32.02 -1.79
CA GLY A 46 -25.16 -32.71 -1.52
C GLY A 46 -24.84 -33.87 -2.47
N ASP A 47 -25.81 -34.44 -3.16
CA ASP A 47 -25.67 -35.66 -3.96
C ASP A 47 -24.55 -35.56 -5.01
N CYS A 48 -24.36 -34.40 -5.63
CA CYS A 48 -23.30 -34.13 -6.60
C CYS A 48 -21.90 -34.16 -5.97
N SER A 49 -21.78 -33.72 -4.72
CA SER A 49 -20.52 -33.74 -3.97
C SER A 49 -20.16 -35.16 -3.52
N ASP A 50 -21.15 -35.94 -3.06
CA ASP A 50 -20.93 -37.31 -2.55
C ASP A 50 -20.38 -38.25 -3.61
N VAL A 51 -20.78 -38.09 -4.86
CA VAL A 51 -20.30 -38.92 -5.98
C VAL A 51 -19.03 -38.39 -6.64
N CYS A 52 -18.56 -37.21 -6.28
CA CYS A 52 -17.37 -36.60 -6.90
C CYS A 52 -16.10 -37.35 -6.47
N PRO A 53 -15.28 -37.85 -7.42
CA PRO A 53 -14.06 -38.60 -7.09
C PRO A 53 -12.88 -37.72 -6.68
N VAL A 54 -12.93 -36.42 -7.00
CA VAL A 54 -11.83 -35.48 -6.71
C VAL A 54 -11.87 -35.08 -5.24
N VAL A 55 -10.72 -35.17 -4.58
CA VAL A 55 -10.51 -34.77 -3.17
C VAL A 55 -9.38 -33.76 -3.13
N MET A 56 -9.61 -32.61 -2.51
CA MET A 56 -8.67 -31.53 -2.38
C MET A 56 -8.75 -30.88 -1.00
N PRO A 57 -7.73 -30.12 -0.56
CA PRO A 57 -7.82 -29.39 0.69
C PRO A 57 -9.02 -28.45 0.71
N ASP A 58 -9.65 -28.31 1.88
CA ASP A 58 -10.73 -27.36 2.10
C ASP A 58 -10.17 -26.03 2.60
N GLU A 59 -10.24 -25.01 1.77
CA GLU A 59 -9.70 -23.67 2.06
C GLU A 59 -10.44 -22.99 3.22
N PHE A 60 -11.78 -23.23 3.33
CA PHE A 60 -12.56 -22.69 4.44
C PHE A 60 -12.13 -23.28 5.78
N GLN A 61 -11.68 -24.52 5.78
CA GLN A 61 -11.13 -25.20 6.95
C GLN A 61 -9.61 -25.02 7.10
N ALA A 62 -9.02 -24.04 6.40
CA ALA A 62 -7.57 -23.80 6.40
C ALA A 62 -6.72 -25.04 6.03
N GLY A 63 -7.25 -25.93 5.17
CA GLY A 63 -6.59 -27.15 4.76
C GLY A 63 -6.64 -28.31 5.78
N LEU A 64 -7.24 -28.12 6.95
CA LEU A 64 -7.37 -29.15 8.00
C LEU A 64 -8.32 -30.29 7.65
N SER A 65 -9.18 -30.10 6.68
CA SER A 65 -10.05 -31.13 6.10
C SER A 65 -9.99 -31.09 4.57
N THR A 66 -10.76 -31.97 3.94
CA THR A 66 -10.83 -32.06 2.48
C THR A 66 -12.23 -31.79 1.98
N ARG A 67 -12.33 -31.19 0.79
CA ARG A 67 -13.56 -31.01 0.03
C ARG A 67 -13.49 -31.66 -1.35
N ARG A 68 -14.60 -31.65 -2.04
CA ARG A 68 -14.69 -32.13 -3.42
C ARG A 68 -14.47 -31.00 -4.43
N ALA A 69 -14.26 -31.34 -5.72
CA ALA A 69 -14.18 -30.34 -6.79
C ALA A 69 -15.53 -29.63 -7.03
N ILE A 70 -16.66 -30.26 -6.68
CA ILE A 70 -17.96 -29.62 -6.61
C ILE A 70 -18.36 -29.48 -5.14
N TYR A 71 -18.57 -28.24 -4.70
CA TYR A 71 -18.66 -27.90 -3.27
C TYR A 71 -19.48 -26.64 -3.00
N ILE A 72 -19.88 -26.43 -1.76
CA ILE A 72 -20.34 -25.14 -1.26
C ILE A 72 -19.16 -24.47 -0.54
N PRO A 73 -18.82 -23.20 -0.84
CA PRO A 73 -17.62 -22.56 -0.28
C PRO A 73 -17.57 -22.53 1.26
N PHE A 74 -18.73 -22.36 1.91
CA PHE A 74 -18.89 -22.46 3.35
C PHE A 74 -20.39 -22.62 3.70
N PRO A 75 -20.76 -23.14 4.88
CA PRO A 75 -22.13 -23.52 5.21
C PRO A 75 -23.19 -22.41 5.08
N GLN A 76 -22.81 -21.15 5.35
CA GLN A 76 -23.70 -19.98 5.26
C GLN A 76 -23.55 -19.20 3.95
N ALA A 77 -22.97 -19.79 2.91
CA ALA A 77 -22.76 -19.13 1.62
C ALA A 77 -24.07 -18.62 1.01
N VAL A 78 -24.02 -17.46 0.37
CA VAL A 78 -25.14 -16.88 -0.38
C VAL A 78 -24.64 -16.58 -1.81
N PRO A 79 -25.26 -17.20 -2.83
CA PRO A 79 -26.36 -18.18 -2.76
C PRO A 79 -25.92 -19.49 -2.10
N SER A 80 -26.88 -20.22 -1.48
CA SER A 80 -26.66 -21.58 -0.98
C SER A 80 -26.74 -22.56 -2.15
N ALA A 81 -25.70 -22.53 -2.99
CA ALA A 81 -25.61 -23.34 -4.21
C ALA A 81 -24.18 -23.86 -4.39
N TYR A 82 -24.06 -25.03 -4.98
CA TYR A 82 -22.78 -25.62 -5.31
C TYR A 82 -22.03 -24.80 -6.38
N VAL A 83 -20.73 -24.98 -6.43
CA VAL A 83 -19.83 -24.45 -7.45
C VAL A 83 -18.83 -25.54 -7.82
N VAL A 84 -18.43 -25.59 -9.08
CA VAL A 84 -17.39 -26.50 -9.56
C VAL A 84 -16.06 -25.76 -9.64
N ASN A 85 -15.02 -26.29 -9.00
CA ASN A 85 -13.64 -25.89 -9.26
C ASN A 85 -13.21 -26.51 -10.59
N ALA A 86 -13.22 -25.71 -11.66
CA ALA A 86 -12.96 -26.19 -13.01
C ALA A 86 -11.50 -26.65 -13.22
N ASP A 87 -10.56 -26.07 -12.49
CA ASP A 87 -9.12 -26.37 -12.63
C ASP A 87 -8.79 -27.78 -12.13
N GLU A 88 -9.52 -28.26 -11.11
CA GLU A 88 -9.30 -29.56 -10.48
C GLU A 88 -10.33 -30.61 -10.92
N CYS A 89 -11.40 -30.21 -11.61
CA CYS A 89 -12.46 -31.10 -12.05
C CYS A 89 -12.02 -32.00 -13.20
N LEU A 90 -12.15 -33.32 -13.07
CA LEU A 90 -11.84 -34.29 -14.12
C LEU A 90 -12.79 -34.22 -15.33
N GLY A 91 -13.86 -33.45 -15.24
CA GLY A 91 -14.93 -33.40 -16.22
C GLY A 91 -15.07 -32.11 -17.00
N SER A 92 -14.24 -31.10 -16.74
CA SER A 92 -14.45 -29.78 -17.34
C SER A 92 -13.80 -29.55 -18.70
N ASN A 93 -12.67 -30.26 -19.01
CA ASN A 93 -12.02 -30.06 -20.33
C ASN A 93 -10.92 -31.12 -20.62
N PRO A 94 -11.15 -32.11 -21.49
CA PRO A 94 -12.45 -32.57 -22.02
C PRO A 94 -13.28 -33.26 -20.93
N ILE A 95 -14.59 -33.29 -21.08
CA ILE A 95 -15.49 -33.98 -20.14
C ILE A 95 -15.14 -35.48 -20.11
N ALA A 96 -14.40 -35.87 -19.07
CA ALA A 96 -13.99 -37.29 -18.83
C ALA A 96 -14.79 -37.92 -17.67
N CYS A 97 -15.51 -37.12 -16.89
CA CYS A 97 -16.35 -37.54 -15.78
C CYS A 97 -17.69 -36.78 -15.88
N GLY A 98 -18.78 -37.34 -15.48
CA GLY A 98 -20.11 -36.72 -15.51
C GLY A 98 -20.94 -37.14 -14.30
N LYS A 99 -20.30 -37.76 -13.29
CA LYS A 99 -20.99 -38.36 -12.14
C LYS A 99 -21.92 -37.37 -11.40
N CYS A 100 -21.47 -36.14 -11.21
CA CYS A 100 -22.28 -35.11 -10.55
C CYS A 100 -23.54 -34.73 -11.36
N VAL A 101 -23.43 -34.73 -12.71
CA VAL A 101 -24.59 -34.47 -13.59
C VAL A 101 -25.60 -35.61 -13.50
N GLU A 102 -25.11 -36.87 -13.52
CA GLU A 102 -25.98 -38.05 -13.37
C GLU A 102 -26.67 -38.13 -12.00
N ALA A 103 -26.03 -37.67 -10.95
CA ALA A 103 -26.53 -37.68 -9.58
C ALA A 103 -27.47 -36.50 -9.27
N CYS A 104 -27.54 -35.48 -10.13
CA CYS A 104 -28.33 -34.29 -9.86
C CYS A 104 -29.80 -34.43 -10.30
N ASP A 105 -30.70 -34.70 -9.38
CA ASP A 105 -32.13 -34.80 -9.67
C ASP A 105 -32.74 -33.53 -10.26
N LYS A 106 -32.13 -32.36 -10.00
CA LYS A 106 -32.57 -31.07 -10.52
C LYS A 106 -31.99 -30.74 -11.91
N ALA A 107 -31.07 -31.55 -12.40
CA ALA A 107 -30.36 -31.30 -13.65
C ALA A 107 -29.81 -29.87 -13.78
N CYS A 108 -29.36 -29.32 -12.65
CA CYS A 108 -28.88 -27.93 -12.58
C CYS A 108 -27.35 -27.75 -12.81
N ILE A 109 -26.66 -28.83 -13.23
CA ILE A 109 -25.20 -28.79 -13.52
C ILE A 109 -25.02 -28.70 -15.03
N ASP A 110 -24.37 -27.61 -15.47
CA ASP A 110 -24.11 -27.30 -16.88
C ASP A 110 -22.65 -26.91 -17.07
N PHE A 111 -21.86 -27.79 -17.71
CA PHE A 111 -20.46 -27.55 -18.03
C PHE A 111 -20.24 -26.64 -19.26
N ASP A 112 -21.30 -26.31 -19.99
CA ASP A 112 -21.23 -25.36 -21.11
C ASP A 112 -21.41 -23.91 -20.66
N MET A 113 -21.70 -23.68 -19.36
CA MET A 113 -21.81 -22.34 -18.76
C MET A 113 -20.53 -21.56 -18.99
N GLN A 114 -20.66 -20.30 -19.41
CA GLN A 114 -19.55 -19.39 -19.69
C GLN A 114 -19.56 -18.21 -18.70
N ASP A 115 -18.39 -17.59 -18.56
CA ASP A 115 -18.27 -16.31 -17.84
C ASP A 115 -19.15 -15.25 -18.50
N GLU A 116 -19.78 -14.43 -17.68
CA GLU A 116 -20.64 -13.32 -18.11
C GLU A 116 -19.99 -12.00 -17.72
N ILE A 117 -19.89 -11.06 -18.67
CA ILE A 117 -19.45 -9.69 -18.40
C ILE A 117 -20.67 -8.81 -18.20
N VAL A 118 -20.80 -8.22 -17.03
CA VAL A 118 -21.87 -7.30 -16.66
C VAL A 118 -21.31 -5.89 -16.54
N GLU A 119 -21.87 -4.94 -17.28
CA GLU A 119 -21.52 -3.52 -17.17
C GLU A 119 -22.50 -2.80 -16.22
N LEU A 120 -21.94 -2.06 -15.26
CA LEU A 120 -22.71 -1.26 -14.29
C LEU A 120 -22.27 0.19 -14.34
N GLN A 121 -23.22 1.11 -14.26
CA GLN A 121 -22.98 2.52 -13.99
C GLN A 121 -23.22 2.81 -12.52
N VAL A 122 -22.19 3.33 -11.83
CA VAL A 122 -22.25 3.62 -10.40
C VAL A 122 -21.74 5.02 -10.08
N GLY A 123 -22.31 5.67 -9.08
CA GLY A 123 -21.91 7.03 -8.68
C GLY A 123 -20.73 7.05 -7.72
N ALA A 124 -20.51 5.97 -6.96
CA ALA A 124 -19.43 5.84 -5.98
C ALA A 124 -19.01 4.37 -5.84
N ILE A 125 -17.77 4.17 -5.38
CA ILE A 125 -17.19 2.83 -5.14
C ILE A 125 -16.66 2.79 -3.71
N ILE A 126 -16.95 1.71 -2.96
CA ILE A 126 -16.35 1.43 -1.66
C ILE A 126 -15.53 0.15 -1.78
N VAL A 127 -14.23 0.24 -1.52
CA VAL A 127 -13.31 -0.89 -1.56
C VAL A 127 -13.18 -1.47 -0.15
N ALA A 128 -13.53 -2.72 0.01
CA ALA A 128 -13.52 -3.44 1.29
C ALA A 128 -13.00 -4.88 1.09
N THR A 129 -11.89 -5.01 0.37
CA THR A 129 -11.31 -6.30 -0.07
C THR A 129 -10.68 -7.12 1.06
N GLY A 130 -10.50 -6.53 2.24
CA GLY A 130 -10.00 -7.25 3.41
C GLY A 130 -8.48 -7.41 3.44
N MET A 131 -8.03 -8.52 4.03
CA MET A 131 -6.62 -8.86 4.26
C MET A 131 -6.39 -10.35 4.00
N GLU A 132 -5.13 -10.76 4.00
CA GLU A 132 -4.68 -12.14 4.13
C GLU A 132 -3.93 -12.34 5.45
N THR A 133 -3.72 -13.60 5.82
CA THR A 133 -2.92 -13.96 6.99
C THR A 133 -1.48 -14.24 6.57
N TYR A 134 -0.54 -13.90 7.44
CA TYR A 134 0.88 -14.18 7.21
C TYR A 134 1.13 -15.70 7.20
N ASP A 135 1.89 -16.19 6.23
CA ASP A 135 2.38 -17.56 6.19
C ASP A 135 3.63 -17.71 7.08
N PRO A 136 3.59 -18.47 8.18
CA PRO A 136 4.73 -18.62 9.08
C PRO A 136 5.79 -19.63 8.60
N THR A 137 5.60 -20.28 7.46
CA THR A 137 6.54 -21.27 6.91
C THR A 137 8.01 -20.81 6.87
N PRO A 138 8.33 -19.52 6.56
CA PRO A 138 9.71 -19.05 6.56
C PRO A 138 10.34 -18.87 7.95
N LEU A 139 9.57 -19.05 9.03
CA LEU A 139 10.03 -18.89 10.42
C LEU A 139 10.35 -20.26 11.03
N ASP A 140 11.51 -20.80 10.65
CA ASP A 140 11.95 -22.15 11.04
C ASP A 140 11.99 -22.37 12.55
N GLU A 141 12.27 -21.30 13.33
CA GLU A 141 12.33 -21.32 14.80
C GLU A 141 11.04 -21.79 15.47
N TYR A 142 9.90 -21.66 14.80
CA TYR A 142 8.60 -22.09 15.35
C TYR A 142 8.19 -23.50 14.91
N GLY A 143 8.89 -24.10 13.92
CA GLY A 143 8.66 -25.47 13.49
C GLY A 143 7.33 -25.72 12.76
N TYR A 144 6.61 -24.69 12.28
CA TYR A 144 5.29 -24.82 11.64
C TYR A 144 5.30 -25.76 10.44
N ALA A 145 6.30 -25.65 9.57
CA ALA A 145 6.42 -26.53 8.39
C ALA A 145 6.77 -27.97 8.72
N SER A 146 7.27 -28.25 9.93
CA SER A 146 7.83 -29.53 10.35
C SER A 146 6.97 -30.29 11.34
N TYR A 147 6.30 -29.60 12.26
CA TYR A 147 5.60 -30.18 13.40
C TYR A 147 4.09 -29.97 13.29
N ARG A 148 3.34 -31.07 13.22
CA ARG A 148 1.87 -31.02 12.98
C ARG A 148 1.07 -30.43 14.14
N ASN A 149 1.62 -30.41 15.36
CA ASN A 149 1.00 -29.81 16.54
C ASN A 149 1.39 -28.32 16.72
N VAL A 150 2.08 -27.72 15.73
CA VAL A 150 2.22 -26.28 15.59
C VAL A 150 1.21 -25.81 14.56
N VAL A 151 0.26 -24.99 14.98
CA VAL A 151 -0.86 -24.51 14.14
C VAL A 151 -0.92 -22.99 14.16
N THR A 152 -1.45 -22.39 13.10
CA THR A 152 -1.74 -20.95 13.08
C THR A 152 -2.98 -20.62 13.90
N SER A 153 -3.15 -19.35 14.27
CA SER A 153 -4.37 -18.88 14.94
C SER A 153 -5.63 -19.10 14.11
N LEU A 154 -5.53 -19.05 12.77
CA LEU A 154 -6.65 -19.34 11.87
C LEU A 154 -7.03 -20.82 11.90
N GLU A 155 -6.05 -21.72 11.82
CA GLU A 155 -6.27 -23.16 11.96
C GLU A 155 -6.84 -23.52 13.34
N PHE A 156 -6.32 -22.86 14.38
CA PHE A 156 -6.84 -23.04 15.73
C PHE A 156 -8.33 -22.64 15.85
N GLU A 157 -8.73 -21.50 15.27
CA GLU A 157 -10.14 -21.06 15.21
C GLU A 157 -11.02 -22.11 14.50
N ARG A 158 -10.49 -22.79 13.48
CA ARG A 158 -11.23 -23.86 12.81
C ARG A 158 -11.33 -25.11 13.65
N LEU A 159 -10.27 -25.48 14.40
CA LEU A 159 -10.28 -26.64 15.31
C LEU A 159 -11.29 -26.51 16.46
N ILE A 160 -11.52 -25.28 16.96
CA ILE A 160 -12.48 -25.05 18.07
C ILE A 160 -13.90 -24.71 17.59
N SER A 161 -14.08 -24.48 16.28
CA SER A 161 -15.38 -24.14 15.72
C SER A 161 -16.31 -25.34 15.66
N ALA A 162 -17.59 -25.15 16.01
CA ALA A 162 -18.63 -26.18 15.85
C ALA A 162 -18.84 -26.64 14.39
N GLU A 163 -18.49 -25.78 13.43
CA GLU A 163 -18.51 -26.08 11.98
C GLU A 163 -17.12 -26.39 11.44
N GLY A 164 -16.18 -26.67 12.32
CA GLY A 164 -14.80 -27.01 12.00
C GLY A 164 -14.63 -28.50 11.63
N PRO A 165 -13.39 -28.89 11.26
CA PRO A 165 -13.11 -30.24 10.78
C PRO A 165 -13.24 -31.34 11.85
N THR A 166 -13.51 -30.95 13.08
CA THR A 166 -13.66 -31.82 14.24
C THR A 166 -15.05 -31.73 14.90
N ASP A 167 -16.03 -31.10 14.23
CA ASP A 167 -17.39 -30.89 14.75
C ASP A 167 -17.43 -30.24 16.14
N GLY A 168 -16.50 -29.32 16.40
CA GLY A 168 -16.34 -28.63 17.68
C GLY A 168 -15.65 -29.44 18.77
N HIS A 169 -15.17 -30.63 18.49
CA HIS A 169 -14.33 -31.41 19.41
C HIS A 169 -12.88 -30.93 19.32
N PHE A 170 -12.42 -30.24 20.34
CA PHE A 170 -11.08 -29.70 20.38
C PHE A 170 -10.03 -30.81 20.57
N VAL A 171 -9.30 -31.12 19.51
CA VAL A 171 -8.29 -32.18 19.47
C VAL A 171 -7.05 -31.71 18.70
N ARG A 172 -5.89 -32.27 19.04
CA ARG A 172 -4.64 -31.98 18.33
C ARG A 172 -4.55 -32.73 16.98
N PRO A 173 -3.84 -32.17 15.99
CA PRO A 173 -3.83 -32.72 14.63
C PRO A 173 -3.17 -34.10 14.49
N THR A 174 -2.22 -34.47 15.38
CA THR A 174 -1.44 -35.72 15.24
C THR A 174 -2.23 -36.97 15.60
N ASP A 175 -2.88 -37.03 16.76
CA ASP A 175 -3.48 -38.23 17.35
C ASP A 175 -4.95 -38.10 17.72
N ARG A 176 -5.52 -36.90 17.51
CA ARG A 176 -6.89 -36.55 17.91
C ARG A 176 -7.15 -36.61 19.41
N GLU A 177 -6.10 -36.60 20.23
CA GLU A 177 -6.22 -36.44 21.68
C GLU A 177 -6.49 -34.98 22.04
N ARG A 178 -7.15 -34.74 23.17
CA ARG A 178 -7.40 -33.38 23.66
C ARG A 178 -6.12 -32.81 24.28
N PRO A 179 -5.58 -31.68 23.79
CA PRO A 179 -4.41 -31.06 24.38
C PRO A 179 -4.73 -30.51 25.78
N GLN A 180 -3.81 -30.72 26.72
CA GLN A 180 -3.88 -30.24 28.12
C GLN A 180 -3.05 -28.98 28.34
N ARG A 181 -1.97 -28.82 27.56
CA ARG A 181 -1.00 -27.72 27.68
C ARG A 181 -0.90 -27.03 26.32
N ILE A 182 -1.30 -25.75 26.27
CA ILE A 182 -1.36 -24.98 25.04
C ILE A 182 -0.50 -23.74 25.18
N GLY A 183 0.41 -23.55 24.21
CA GLY A 183 1.21 -22.34 24.06
C GLY A 183 0.64 -21.44 22.97
N PHE A 184 0.59 -20.12 23.19
CA PHE A 184 0.30 -19.12 22.15
C PHE A 184 1.54 -18.24 21.96
N VAL A 185 1.98 -18.09 20.72
CA VAL A 185 3.09 -17.20 20.35
C VAL A 185 2.54 -15.95 19.66
N GLN A 186 2.74 -14.79 20.25
CA GLN A 186 2.24 -13.51 19.70
C GLN A 186 3.16 -12.93 18.63
N CYS A 187 2.61 -12.06 17.79
CA CYS A 187 3.34 -11.25 16.81
C CYS A 187 4.09 -12.05 15.73
N VAL A 188 3.66 -13.27 15.42
CA VAL A 188 4.28 -14.09 14.36
C VAL A 188 4.07 -13.40 13.00
N GLY A 189 5.17 -13.03 12.33
CA GLY A 189 5.14 -12.26 11.10
C GLY A 189 4.77 -10.78 11.24
N SER A 190 4.75 -10.25 12.50
CA SER A 190 4.43 -8.84 12.79
C SER A 190 5.49 -8.21 13.69
N ARG A 191 5.68 -6.88 13.59
CA ARG A 191 6.59 -6.09 14.43
C ARG A 191 8.06 -6.54 14.30
N THR A 192 8.40 -7.09 13.15
CA THR A 192 9.77 -7.53 12.85
C THR A 192 10.61 -6.32 12.46
N VAL A 193 11.75 -6.15 13.13
CA VAL A 193 12.68 -5.06 12.81
C VAL A 193 13.65 -5.55 11.73
N PRO A 194 13.88 -4.79 10.64
CA PRO A 194 14.93 -5.11 9.69
C PRO A 194 16.29 -5.26 10.39
N SER A 195 16.97 -6.35 10.15
CA SER A 195 18.27 -6.67 10.75
C SER A 195 19.19 -7.24 9.67
N GLU A 196 20.48 -7.47 10.00
CA GLU A 196 21.40 -8.14 9.09
C GLU A 196 20.94 -9.57 8.71
N SER A 197 20.20 -10.23 9.61
CA SER A 197 19.59 -11.55 9.36
C SER A 197 18.25 -11.50 8.63
N ASN A 198 17.64 -10.32 8.50
CA ASN A 198 16.39 -10.08 7.78
C ASN A 198 16.45 -8.78 6.97
N PRO A 199 17.41 -8.64 6.04
CA PRO A 199 17.65 -7.38 5.33
C PRO A 199 16.49 -6.97 4.44
N ASP A 200 15.71 -7.92 3.94
CA ASP A 200 14.62 -7.72 2.98
C ASP A 200 13.22 -7.77 3.62
N GLY A 201 13.13 -7.91 4.96
CA GLY A 201 11.85 -8.00 5.68
C GLY A 201 11.03 -9.27 5.37
N GLN A 202 11.62 -10.27 4.71
CA GLN A 202 10.90 -11.50 4.31
C GLN A 202 10.39 -12.33 5.49
N ARG A 203 10.98 -12.16 6.68
CA ARG A 203 10.60 -12.87 7.91
C ARG A 203 9.58 -12.11 8.74
N GLY A 204 8.74 -11.28 8.14
CA GLY A 204 7.65 -10.56 8.78
C GLY A 204 7.65 -9.06 8.51
N ASN A 205 6.58 -8.42 8.91
CA ASN A 205 6.28 -7.01 8.66
C ASN A 205 6.62 -6.13 9.87
N PRO A 206 7.01 -4.85 9.67
CA PRO A 206 7.40 -3.96 10.77
C PRO A 206 6.20 -3.47 11.61
N TYR A 207 4.99 -3.53 11.07
CA TYR A 207 3.78 -3.04 11.73
C TYR A 207 3.13 -4.08 12.67
N CYS A 208 2.21 -3.60 13.51
CA CYS A 208 1.36 -4.43 14.36
C CYS A 208 0.07 -4.76 13.63
N SER A 209 -0.34 -6.03 13.63
CA SER A 209 -1.60 -6.48 13.04
C SER A 209 -2.85 -6.13 13.86
N ASN A 210 -2.72 -5.52 15.04
CA ASN A 210 -3.78 -5.00 15.93
C ASN A 210 -4.83 -6.01 16.43
N ILE A 211 -4.87 -7.24 15.90
CA ILE A 211 -5.88 -8.26 16.21
C ILE A 211 -5.35 -9.41 17.07
N CYS A 212 -4.06 -9.78 16.93
CA CYS A 212 -3.50 -11.01 17.49
C CYS A 212 -3.68 -11.12 19.01
N CYS A 213 -3.37 -10.05 19.76
CA CYS A 213 -3.46 -10.08 21.23
C CYS A 213 -4.88 -10.37 21.72
N MET A 214 -5.87 -9.70 21.15
CA MET A 214 -7.25 -9.87 21.59
C MET A 214 -7.88 -11.17 21.08
N ASN A 215 -7.45 -11.65 19.89
CA ASN A 215 -7.82 -12.98 19.41
C ASN A 215 -7.35 -14.05 20.41
N THR A 216 -6.07 -14.04 20.77
CA THR A 216 -5.52 -15.00 21.76
C THR A 216 -6.20 -14.90 23.12
N VAL A 217 -6.50 -13.69 23.60
CA VAL A 217 -7.24 -13.51 24.86
C VAL A 217 -8.64 -14.13 24.77
N LYS A 218 -9.35 -13.91 23.66
CA LYS A 218 -10.67 -14.51 23.40
C LYS A 218 -10.59 -16.03 23.36
N ASP A 219 -9.63 -16.59 22.61
CA ASP A 219 -9.45 -18.03 22.45
C ASP A 219 -9.07 -18.69 23.78
N SER A 220 -8.18 -18.05 24.55
CA SER A 220 -7.81 -18.53 25.89
C SER A 220 -9.00 -18.55 26.84
N LEU A 221 -9.87 -17.53 26.79
CA LEU A 221 -11.08 -17.50 27.62
C LEU A 221 -12.09 -18.56 27.17
N LEU A 222 -12.28 -18.74 25.87
CA LEU A 222 -13.16 -19.77 25.32
C LEU A 222 -12.70 -21.17 25.75
N LEU A 223 -11.40 -21.45 25.69
CA LEU A 223 -10.83 -22.70 26.18
C LEU A 223 -11.06 -22.88 27.68
N LYS A 224 -10.83 -21.85 28.49
CA LYS A 224 -11.05 -21.91 29.94
C LYS A 224 -12.53 -22.09 30.32
N ASP A 225 -13.44 -21.53 29.54
CA ASP A 225 -14.89 -21.69 29.76
C ASP A 225 -15.37 -23.13 29.43
N HIS A 226 -14.77 -23.77 28.40
CA HIS A 226 -15.11 -25.14 28.01
C HIS A 226 -14.25 -26.22 28.69
N TYR A 227 -12.97 -25.91 28.96
CA TYR A 227 -11.97 -26.83 29.50
C TYR A 227 -11.15 -26.14 30.60
N PRO A 228 -11.71 -25.93 31.82
CA PRO A 228 -11.09 -25.14 32.88
C PRO A 228 -9.72 -25.66 33.34
N GLU A 229 -9.49 -26.96 33.19
CA GLU A 229 -8.24 -27.64 33.56
C GLU A 229 -7.07 -27.42 32.61
N THR A 230 -7.35 -26.96 31.37
CA THR A 230 -6.29 -26.76 30.37
C THR A 230 -5.29 -25.70 30.82
N ASP A 231 -4.01 -26.02 30.75
CA ASP A 231 -2.93 -25.09 31.05
C ASP A 231 -2.58 -24.25 29.83
N ILE A 232 -2.71 -22.92 29.95
CA ILE A 232 -2.53 -21.99 28.82
C ILE A 232 -1.41 -21.01 29.15
N THR A 233 -0.45 -20.91 28.23
CA THR A 233 0.67 -19.97 28.32
C THR A 233 0.73 -19.12 27.07
N VAL A 234 0.88 -17.79 27.23
CA VAL A 234 1.00 -16.83 26.14
C VAL A 234 2.38 -16.18 26.17
N PHE A 235 3.15 -16.36 25.10
CA PHE A 235 4.45 -15.71 24.88
C PHE A 235 4.24 -14.40 24.14
N TYR A 236 4.74 -13.28 24.67
CA TYR A 236 4.41 -11.96 24.16
C TYR A 236 5.55 -10.93 24.32
N MET A 237 5.57 -9.90 23.48
CA MET A 237 6.42 -8.71 23.67
C MET A 237 5.72 -7.65 24.54
N ASP A 238 4.50 -7.28 24.17
CA ASP A 238 3.54 -6.49 24.95
C ASP A 238 2.11 -6.88 24.54
N ILE A 239 1.13 -6.69 25.42
CA ILE A 239 -0.27 -6.96 25.14
C ILE A 239 -0.97 -5.64 24.78
N ARG A 240 -1.57 -5.59 23.60
CA ARG A 240 -2.30 -4.42 23.09
C ARG A 240 -3.80 -4.63 23.24
N ALA A 241 -4.35 -4.13 24.36
CA ALA A 241 -5.76 -4.23 24.72
C ALA A 241 -6.43 -2.83 24.73
N PHE A 242 -6.23 -2.04 23.68
CA PHE A 242 -6.64 -0.63 23.64
C PHE A 242 -8.12 -0.38 23.32
N GLY A 243 -8.88 -1.41 22.91
CA GLY A 243 -10.31 -1.28 22.63
C GLY A 243 -11.17 -1.22 23.89
N LYS A 244 -12.40 -0.70 23.77
CA LYS A 244 -13.36 -0.63 24.88
C LYS A 244 -13.69 -2.05 25.39
N GLY A 245 -13.41 -2.30 26.67
CA GLY A 245 -13.62 -3.59 27.34
C GLY A 245 -12.48 -4.62 27.13
N PHE A 246 -11.50 -4.34 26.28
CA PHE A 246 -10.42 -5.30 26.00
C PHE A 246 -9.46 -5.49 27.17
N GLU A 247 -9.16 -4.43 27.91
CA GLU A 247 -8.38 -4.54 29.15
C GLU A 247 -9.07 -5.43 30.19
N ASP A 248 -10.39 -5.36 30.28
CA ASP A 248 -11.17 -6.20 31.20
C ASP A 248 -11.13 -7.68 30.77
N LEU A 249 -11.19 -7.96 29.46
CA LEU A 249 -11.01 -9.33 28.94
C LEU A 249 -9.61 -9.87 29.27
N TYR A 250 -8.58 -9.06 29.09
CA TYR A 250 -7.21 -9.44 29.44
C TYR A 250 -7.03 -9.72 30.94
N ARG A 251 -7.61 -8.87 31.80
CA ARG A 251 -7.62 -9.10 33.26
C ARG A 251 -8.37 -10.38 33.63
N ARG A 252 -9.52 -10.63 32.98
CA ARG A 252 -10.30 -11.83 33.18
C ARG A 252 -9.50 -13.09 32.80
N SER A 253 -8.80 -13.08 31.68
CA SER A 253 -7.98 -14.24 31.27
C SER A 253 -6.90 -14.58 32.30
N LYS A 254 -6.23 -13.57 32.86
CA LYS A 254 -5.30 -13.77 33.99
C LYS A 254 -5.97 -14.32 35.21
N ALA A 255 -7.15 -13.82 35.59
CA ALA A 255 -7.91 -14.29 36.73
C ALA A 255 -8.36 -15.75 36.58
N GLN A 256 -8.55 -16.21 35.34
CA GLN A 256 -8.84 -17.61 35.02
C GLN A 256 -7.60 -18.51 34.89
N GLY A 257 -6.42 -17.97 35.20
CA GLY A 257 -5.17 -18.74 35.27
C GLY A 257 -4.39 -18.85 33.95
N VAL A 258 -4.69 -18.01 32.95
CA VAL A 258 -3.84 -17.91 31.75
C VAL A 258 -2.50 -17.26 32.14
N ARG A 259 -1.40 -17.95 31.87
CA ARG A 259 -0.04 -17.46 32.13
C ARG A 259 0.45 -16.59 30.97
N TYR A 260 1.15 -15.52 31.32
CA TYR A 260 1.74 -14.60 30.35
C TYR A 260 3.24 -14.48 30.61
N ILE A 261 4.07 -14.94 29.65
CA ILE A 261 5.54 -14.89 29.70
C ILE A 261 6.02 -13.85 28.70
N ARG A 262 6.74 -12.85 29.20
CA ARG A 262 7.29 -11.79 28.33
C ARG A 262 8.58 -12.26 27.67
N GLY A 263 8.49 -12.65 26.44
CA GLY A 263 9.54 -13.18 25.57
C GLY A 263 8.89 -13.83 24.36
N LEU A 264 9.63 -13.97 23.27
CA LEU A 264 9.24 -14.78 22.13
C LEU A 264 10.12 -16.02 22.09
N PRO A 265 9.58 -17.20 21.77
CA PRO A 265 10.37 -18.41 21.57
C PRO A 265 11.47 -18.19 20.53
N GLY A 266 12.66 -18.66 20.84
CA GLY A 266 13.79 -18.68 19.91
C GLY A 266 13.92 -20.01 19.16
N GLU A 267 13.34 -21.08 19.73
CA GLU A 267 13.40 -22.43 19.17
C GLU A 267 12.24 -23.28 19.68
N VAL A 268 11.75 -24.16 18.83
CA VAL A 268 10.74 -25.19 19.16
C VAL A 268 11.25 -26.53 18.64
N GLU A 269 11.22 -27.55 19.50
CA GLU A 269 11.59 -28.93 19.17
C GLU A 269 10.42 -29.88 19.45
N GLU A 270 10.24 -30.91 18.61
CA GLU A 270 9.22 -31.94 18.83
C GLU A 270 9.84 -33.22 19.41
N ASP A 271 9.29 -33.71 20.50
CA ASP A 271 9.57 -35.07 20.96
C ASP A 271 8.90 -36.08 20.00
N SER A 272 9.71 -36.79 19.24
CA SER A 272 9.27 -37.75 18.22
C SER A 272 8.47 -38.95 18.75
N GLN A 273 8.48 -39.20 20.09
CA GLN A 273 7.73 -40.29 20.70
C GLN A 273 6.33 -39.87 21.12
N THR A 274 6.20 -38.65 21.63
CA THR A 274 4.96 -38.13 22.21
C THR A 274 4.27 -37.12 21.28
N GLY A 275 5.00 -36.53 20.34
CA GLY A 275 4.53 -35.38 19.53
C GLY A 275 4.35 -34.10 20.35
N ASN A 276 4.85 -34.06 21.57
CA ASN A 276 4.85 -32.84 22.39
C ASN A 276 5.95 -31.89 21.93
N LEU A 277 5.72 -30.60 22.19
CA LEU A 277 6.59 -29.54 21.73
C LEU A 277 7.34 -28.93 22.92
N MET A 278 8.66 -28.92 22.85
CA MET A 278 9.51 -28.22 23.79
C MET A 278 9.82 -26.84 23.24
N VAL A 279 9.46 -25.81 23.99
CA VAL A 279 9.60 -24.40 23.61
C VAL A 279 10.65 -23.73 24.48
N TYR A 280 11.69 -23.17 23.85
CA TYR A 280 12.78 -22.46 24.51
C TYR A 280 12.56 -20.95 24.39
N VAL A 281 12.54 -20.25 25.53
CA VAL A 281 12.26 -18.82 25.57
C VAL A 281 13.11 -18.10 26.61
N GLU A 282 13.63 -16.92 26.26
CA GLU A 282 14.15 -15.99 27.27
C GLU A 282 13.00 -15.20 27.88
N ASN A 283 12.73 -15.40 29.15
CA ASN A 283 11.80 -14.58 29.91
C ASN A 283 12.45 -13.22 30.19
N THR A 284 12.14 -12.21 29.39
CA THR A 284 12.75 -10.87 29.48
C THR A 284 12.42 -10.11 30.76
N THR A 285 11.49 -10.62 31.60
CA THR A 285 11.22 -10.07 32.94
C THR A 285 12.22 -10.55 33.96
N THR A 286 12.64 -11.81 33.87
CA THR A 286 13.57 -12.45 34.81
C THR A 286 15.00 -12.50 34.30
N GLY A 287 15.19 -12.41 32.97
CA GLY A 287 16.48 -12.62 32.28
C GLY A 287 16.92 -14.08 32.24
N LEU A 288 16.01 -15.03 32.51
CA LEU A 288 16.30 -16.45 32.53
C LEU A 288 15.82 -17.13 31.24
N LEU A 289 16.61 -18.09 30.77
CA LEU A 289 16.15 -19.03 29.73
C LEU A 289 15.24 -20.07 30.38
N GLU A 290 14.05 -20.24 29.86
CA GLU A 290 13.03 -21.15 30.34
C GLU A 290 12.67 -22.17 29.24
N GLU A 291 12.36 -23.40 29.69
CA GLU A 291 11.91 -24.50 28.82
C GLU A 291 10.47 -24.84 29.20
N HIS A 292 9.57 -24.91 28.21
CA HIS A 292 8.17 -25.21 28.44
C HIS A 292 7.69 -26.29 27.47
N GLU A 293 7.01 -27.30 28.01
CA GLU A 293 6.44 -28.39 27.24
C GLU A 293 4.96 -28.13 26.94
N PHE A 294 4.55 -28.29 25.66
CA PHE A 294 3.19 -28.12 25.18
C PHE A 294 2.71 -29.31 24.36
N ASP A 295 1.41 -29.55 24.39
CA ASP A 295 0.74 -30.54 23.53
C ASP A 295 0.33 -29.91 22.19
N LEU A 296 0.13 -28.58 22.18
CA LEU A 296 -0.23 -27.79 21.02
C LEU A 296 0.38 -26.38 21.12
N LEU A 297 0.95 -25.90 20.05
CA LEU A 297 1.47 -24.52 19.94
C LEU A 297 0.68 -23.76 18.87
N VAL A 298 0.16 -22.59 19.24
CA VAL A 298 -0.62 -21.74 18.36
C VAL A 298 0.17 -20.49 18.00
N LEU A 299 0.41 -20.30 16.73
CA LEU A 299 1.09 -19.13 16.18
C LEU A 299 0.07 -18.03 15.89
N SER A 300 0.07 -16.95 16.66
CA SER A 300 -0.79 -15.78 16.44
C SER A 300 -0.24 -14.97 15.27
N ILE A 301 -0.57 -15.40 14.06
CA ILE A 301 -0.05 -14.86 12.80
C ILE A 301 -0.59 -13.46 12.51
N GLY A 302 0.22 -12.67 11.82
CA GLY A 302 -0.10 -11.31 11.41
C GLY A 302 -1.08 -11.24 10.25
N ALA A 303 -1.63 -10.03 10.04
CA ALA A 303 -2.42 -9.68 8.88
C ALA A 303 -1.53 -8.98 7.83
N ILE A 304 -1.67 -9.37 6.59
CA ILE A 304 -0.94 -8.81 5.44
C ILE A 304 -1.92 -8.30 4.38
N PRO A 305 -1.49 -7.37 3.48
CA PRO A 305 -2.31 -6.98 2.34
C PRO A 305 -2.64 -8.19 1.47
N ARG A 306 -3.78 -8.17 0.82
CA ARG A 306 -4.12 -9.19 -0.17
C ARG A 306 -3.18 -9.13 -1.38
N VAL A 307 -2.91 -10.28 -1.97
CA VAL A 307 -2.10 -10.39 -3.20
C VAL A 307 -2.72 -9.52 -4.33
N GLU A 308 -4.06 -9.48 -4.41
CA GLU A 308 -4.78 -8.73 -5.44
C GLU A 308 -4.84 -7.21 -5.19
N THR A 309 -4.30 -6.70 -4.08
CA THR A 309 -4.30 -5.26 -3.78
C THR A 309 -3.68 -4.43 -4.91
N ASP A 310 -2.62 -4.92 -5.55
CA ASP A 310 -2.01 -4.25 -6.69
C ASP A 310 -2.95 -4.16 -7.91
N THR A 311 -3.73 -5.20 -8.18
CA THR A 311 -4.75 -5.20 -9.24
C THR A 311 -5.85 -4.18 -8.95
N VAL A 312 -6.39 -4.18 -7.73
CA VAL A 312 -7.41 -3.21 -7.29
C VAL A 312 -6.88 -1.78 -7.35
N ARG A 313 -5.63 -1.57 -6.91
CA ARG A 313 -4.95 -0.27 -6.99
C ARG A 313 -4.85 0.23 -8.43
N GLN A 314 -4.50 -0.62 -9.38
CA GLN A 314 -4.39 -0.25 -10.79
C GLN A 314 -5.76 0.06 -11.39
N LEU A 315 -6.76 -0.80 -11.16
CA LEU A 315 -8.13 -0.63 -11.68
C LEU A 315 -8.78 0.68 -11.21
N LEU A 316 -8.60 1.03 -9.94
CA LEU A 316 -9.23 2.18 -9.32
C LEU A 316 -8.32 3.41 -9.21
N THR A 317 -7.10 3.30 -9.70
CA THR A 317 -6.09 4.36 -9.63
C THR A 317 -5.87 4.84 -8.18
N LEU A 318 -5.54 3.89 -7.29
CA LEU A 318 -5.31 4.13 -5.87
C LEU A 318 -3.82 4.14 -5.53
N SER A 319 -3.48 4.76 -4.41
CA SER A 319 -2.16 4.66 -3.79
C SER A 319 -2.16 3.56 -2.72
N VAL A 320 -0.97 3.04 -2.42
CA VAL A 320 -0.73 2.11 -1.31
C VAL A 320 0.28 2.71 -0.34
N THR A 321 0.22 2.30 0.91
CA THR A 321 1.22 2.62 1.93
C THR A 321 2.51 1.82 1.70
N GLU A 322 3.58 2.14 2.43
CA GLU A 322 4.82 1.36 2.41
C GLU A 322 4.58 -0.11 2.81
N ASP A 323 3.59 -0.34 3.65
CA ASP A 323 3.19 -1.68 4.11
C ASP A 323 2.34 -2.45 3.09
N GLY A 324 1.97 -1.84 1.95
CA GLY A 324 1.23 -2.45 0.84
C GLY A 324 -0.30 -2.40 0.98
N PHE A 325 -0.86 -1.80 2.03
CA PHE A 325 -2.30 -1.57 2.15
C PHE A 325 -2.75 -0.35 1.34
N LEU A 326 -4.05 -0.28 1.02
CA LEU A 326 -4.61 0.88 0.32
C LEU A 326 -4.53 2.13 1.19
N MET A 327 -4.10 3.24 0.59
CA MET A 327 -3.87 4.49 1.30
C MET A 327 -5.11 5.37 1.31
N GLU A 328 -5.45 5.89 2.47
CA GLU A 328 -6.48 6.90 2.64
C GLU A 328 -6.02 8.29 2.14
N GLY A 329 -6.97 9.15 1.82
CA GLY A 329 -6.69 10.50 1.33
C GLY A 329 -5.99 11.40 2.36
N HIS A 330 -6.21 11.18 3.64
CA HIS A 330 -5.50 11.82 4.75
C HIS A 330 -5.92 11.16 6.09
N PRO A 331 -4.97 10.68 6.92
CA PRO A 331 -5.28 9.88 8.11
C PRO A 331 -6.18 10.57 9.15
N LYS A 332 -6.17 11.90 9.22
CA LYS A 332 -6.98 12.66 10.19
C LYS A 332 -8.22 13.33 9.59
N LEU A 333 -8.15 13.76 8.33
CA LEU A 333 -9.19 14.59 7.71
C LEU A 333 -10.06 13.82 6.72
N LYS A 334 -9.52 12.75 6.11
CA LYS A 334 -10.17 11.94 5.08
C LYS A 334 -9.82 10.47 5.26
N PRO A 335 -10.17 9.87 6.42
CA PRO A 335 -9.71 8.53 6.79
C PRO A 335 -10.38 7.38 6.02
N VAL A 336 -11.41 7.67 5.23
CA VAL A 336 -12.13 6.70 4.39
C VAL A 336 -12.19 7.11 2.92
N ASP A 337 -11.83 8.36 2.61
CA ASP A 337 -11.69 8.81 1.22
C ASP A 337 -10.36 8.29 0.66
N THR A 338 -10.27 8.14 -0.64
CA THR A 338 -9.01 7.86 -1.34
C THR A 338 -8.53 9.11 -2.10
N PRO A 339 -7.32 9.11 -2.64
CA PRO A 339 -6.89 10.16 -3.57
C PRO A 339 -7.80 10.28 -4.79
N THR A 340 -8.43 9.18 -5.23
CA THR A 340 -9.39 9.16 -6.34
C THR A 340 -10.78 9.51 -5.81
N LYS A 341 -11.32 10.66 -6.23
CA LYS A 341 -12.64 11.14 -5.79
C LYS A 341 -13.75 10.16 -6.14
N GLY A 342 -14.67 9.92 -5.19
CA GLY A 342 -15.79 9.00 -5.35
C GLY A 342 -15.45 7.54 -5.08
N VAL A 343 -14.17 7.25 -4.79
CA VAL A 343 -13.70 5.94 -4.32
C VAL A 343 -13.35 6.04 -2.84
N TYR A 344 -13.91 5.14 -2.04
CA TYR A 344 -13.74 5.07 -0.58
C TYR A 344 -13.16 3.73 -0.18
N ILE A 345 -12.54 3.66 0.99
CA ILE A 345 -11.97 2.43 1.55
C ILE A 345 -12.57 2.11 2.92
N ALA A 346 -12.68 0.83 3.24
CA ALA A 346 -13.18 0.38 4.53
C ALA A 346 -12.55 -0.95 4.96
N GLY A 347 -12.42 -1.13 6.26
CA GLY A 347 -11.94 -2.37 6.86
C GLY A 347 -10.45 -2.62 6.64
N CYS A 348 -10.06 -3.88 6.67
CA CYS A 348 -8.65 -4.28 6.59
C CYS A 348 -7.99 -4.05 5.22
N ALA A 349 -8.73 -3.59 4.22
CA ALA A 349 -8.14 -3.13 2.96
C ALA A 349 -7.22 -1.91 3.15
N GLU A 350 -7.49 -1.06 4.17
CA GLU A 350 -6.69 0.13 4.49
C GLU A 350 -5.57 -0.16 5.49
N ALA A 351 -5.83 -0.95 6.53
CA ALA A 351 -4.84 -1.41 7.50
C ALA A 351 -5.44 -2.52 8.38
N PRO A 352 -4.63 -3.33 9.05
CA PRO A 352 -5.13 -4.32 9.99
C PRO A 352 -5.93 -3.66 11.13
N LYS A 353 -7.15 -4.13 11.36
CA LYS A 353 -8.07 -3.64 12.40
C LYS A 353 -9.06 -4.71 12.84
N ASP A 354 -9.67 -4.52 13.99
CA ASP A 354 -10.70 -5.40 14.51
C ASP A 354 -12.07 -5.21 13.80
N ILE A 355 -13.03 -6.08 14.12
CA ILE A 355 -14.38 -6.03 13.55
C ILE A 355 -15.09 -4.72 13.90
N LYS A 356 -14.95 -4.23 15.14
CA LYS A 356 -15.60 -2.99 15.58
C LYS A 356 -15.09 -1.78 14.78
N ASP A 357 -13.79 -1.68 14.60
CA ASP A 357 -13.17 -0.59 13.85
C ASP A 357 -13.47 -0.72 12.35
N SER A 358 -13.53 -1.96 11.81
CA SER A 358 -13.98 -2.22 10.44
C SER A 358 -15.41 -1.76 10.19
N VAL A 359 -16.35 -2.08 11.10
CA VAL A 359 -17.76 -1.65 11.00
C VAL A 359 -17.89 -0.12 11.14
N THR A 360 -17.13 0.49 12.03
CA THR A 360 -17.09 1.95 12.20
C THR A 360 -16.62 2.63 10.92
N GLN A 361 -15.55 2.11 10.32
CA GLN A 361 -15.00 2.65 9.08
C GLN A 361 -15.94 2.41 7.88
N ALA A 362 -16.58 1.25 7.80
CA ALA A 362 -17.60 0.96 6.79
C ALA A 362 -18.78 1.92 6.86
N SER A 363 -19.26 2.22 8.07
CA SER A 363 -20.33 3.21 8.30
C SER A 363 -19.89 4.62 7.87
N ALA A 364 -18.63 4.99 8.14
CA ALA A 364 -18.09 6.27 7.71
C ALA A 364 -17.97 6.35 6.19
N ALA A 365 -17.48 5.29 5.52
CA ALA A 365 -17.38 5.22 4.07
C ALA A 365 -18.76 5.31 3.40
N ALA A 366 -19.77 4.60 3.94
CA ALA A 366 -21.15 4.67 3.48
C ALA A 366 -21.73 6.09 3.61
N ALA A 367 -21.54 6.76 4.75
CA ALA A 367 -21.99 8.14 4.96
C ALA A 367 -21.29 9.13 4.01
N ARG A 368 -20.01 8.91 3.70
CA ARG A 368 -19.27 9.71 2.71
C ARG A 368 -19.81 9.52 1.30
N ALA A 369 -20.08 8.27 0.90
CA ALA A 369 -20.69 7.94 -0.39
C ALA A 369 -22.10 8.52 -0.50
N GLU A 370 -22.94 8.38 0.55
CA GLU A 370 -24.26 8.97 0.61
C GLU A 370 -24.24 10.48 0.45
N GLY A 371 -23.33 11.16 1.19
CA GLY A 371 -23.17 12.61 1.12
C GLY A 371 -22.74 13.10 -0.27
N LEU A 372 -22.14 12.24 -1.09
CA LEU A 372 -21.84 12.50 -2.49
C LEU A 372 -23.10 12.27 -3.37
N LEU A 373 -23.77 11.12 -3.22
CA LEU A 373 -24.83 10.66 -4.10
C LEU A 373 -26.14 11.46 -3.92
N ASN A 374 -26.38 12.03 -2.75
CA ASN A 374 -27.57 12.86 -2.45
C ASN A 374 -27.49 14.29 -3.02
N LYS A 375 -26.38 14.68 -3.65
CA LYS A 375 -26.21 16.01 -4.23
C LYS A 375 -26.57 16.01 -5.71
N PRO A 376 -27.34 16.99 -6.22
CA PRO A 376 -27.61 17.14 -7.65
C PRO A 376 -26.36 17.58 -8.43
N GLU A 377 -25.38 18.19 -7.75
CA GLU A 377 -24.13 18.69 -8.33
C GLU A 377 -22.97 18.40 -7.37
N ILE A 378 -21.79 18.21 -7.94
CA ILE A 378 -20.57 17.93 -7.19
C ILE A 378 -19.61 19.10 -7.33
N ASP A 379 -19.10 19.61 -6.21
CA ASP A 379 -18.01 20.58 -6.21
C ASP A 379 -16.71 19.90 -6.66
N VAL A 380 -16.18 20.32 -7.81
CA VAL A 380 -14.88 19.86 -8.30
C VAL A 380 -13.76 20.75 -7.79
N GLU A 381 -12.53 20.20 -7.78
CA GLU A 381 -11.34 20.97 -7.43
C GLU A 381 -11.18 22.17 -8.37
N ALA A 382 -11.00 23.36 -7.82
CA ALA A 382 -10.80 24.56 -8.62
C ALA A 382 -9.43 24.57 -9.34
N ILE A 383 -8.43 23.89 -8.76
CA ILE A 383 -7.07 23.78 -9.31
C ILE A 383 -7.04 22.63 -10.32
N THR A 384 -7.45 22.89 -11.55
CA THR A 384 -7.46 21.92 -12.63
C THR A 384 -6.53 22.33 -13.75
N ALA A 385 -6.10 21.35 -14.57
CA ALA A 385 -5.35 21.62 -15.78
C ALA A 385 -6.26 22.28 -16.84
N VAL A 386 -5.67 23.17 -17.63
CA VAL A 386 -6.32 23.81 -18.79
C VAL A 386 -5.41 23.69 -19.99
N VAL A 387 -5.96 23.24 -21.11
CA VAL A 387 -5.25 23.11 -22.38
C VAL A 387 -5.49 24.36 -23.22
N ASP A 388 -4.41 24.95 -23.71
CA ASP A 388 -4.44 25.97 -24.75
C ASP A 388 -4.51 25.29 -26.12
N GLU A 389 -5.61 25.48 -26.82
CA GLU A 389 -5.90 24.80 -28.10
C GLU A 389 -4.95 25.24 -29.21
N ASP A 390 -4.51 26.50 -29.20
CA ASP A 390 -3.62 27.06 -30.23
C ASP A 390 -2.19 26.51 -30.11
N LEU A 391 -1.75 26.28 -28.88
CA LEU A 391 -0.44 25.71 -28.56
C LEU A 391 -0.41 24.19 -28.65
N CYS A 392 -1.54 23.52 -28.49
CA CYS A 392 -1.62 22.05 -28.45
C CYS A 392 -1.25 21.42 -29.81
N LYS A 393 -0.24 20.56 -29.81
CA LYS A 393 0.21 19.80 -30.99
C LYS A 393 -0.35 18.38 -31.06
N GLN A 394 -1.36 18.07 -30.26
CA GLN A 394 -2.13 16.82 -30.32
C GLN A 394 -1.26 15.54 -30.13
N CYS A 395 -0.19 15.62 -29.36
CA CYS A 395 0.80 14.54 -29.21
C CYS A 395 0.37 13.41 -28.25
N GLY A 396 -0.62 13.64 -27.38
CA GLY A 396 -1.16 12.64 -26.43
C GLY A 396 -0.35 12.47 -25.15
N GLN A 397 0.84 13.05 -25.01
CA GLN A 397 1.71 12.84 -23.85
C GLN A 397 1.05 13.22 -22.51
N CYS A 398 0.17 14.23 -22.52
CA CYS A 398 -0.55 14.63 -21.31
C CYS A 398 -1.57 13.59 -20.83
N ALA A 399 -2.18 12.83 -21.75
CA ALA A 399 -3.08 11.73 -21.41
C ALA A 399 -2.29 10.53 -20.88
N GLU A 400 -1.15 10.20 -21.50
CA GLU A 400 -0.28 9.09 -21.09
C GLU A 400 0.29 9.26 -19.66
N VAL A 401 0.62 10.50 -19.26
CA VAL A 401 1.18 10.76 -17.93
C VAL A 401 0.13 11.09 -16.86
N CYS A 402 -1.15 11.09 -17.21
CA CYS A 402 -2.22 11.39 -16.25
C CYS A 402 -2.61 10.14 -15.46
N PRO A 403 -2.25 10.03 -14.16
CA PRO A 403 -2.57 8.84 -13.38
C PRO A 403 -4.09 8.70 -13.10
N PHE A 404 -4.87 9.79 -13.28
CA PHE A 404 -6.32 9.82 -13.05
C PHE A 404 -7.15 9.68 -14.30
N SER A 405 -6.55 9.36 -15.45
CA SER A 405 -7.24 9.30 -16.76
C SER A 405 -8.15 10.52 -17.03
N ALA A 406 -7.77 11.68 -16.45
CA ALA A 406 -8.55 12.91 -16.51
C ALA A 406 -8.38 13.70 -17.82
N ILE A 407 -7.70 13.15 -18.83
CA ILE A 407 -7.44 13.81 -20.09
C ILE A 407 -7.89 12.90 -21.24
N GLU A 408 -8.97 13.30 -21.88
CA GLU A 408 -9.42 12.69 -23.13
C GLU A 408 -8.52 13.12 -24.28
N TRP A 409 -8.03 12.17 -25.04
CA TRP A 409 -7.22 12.40 -26.20
C TRP A 409 -7.53 11.40 -27.31
N GLU A 410 -7.76 11.94 -28.52
CA GLU A 410 -7.84 11.17 -29.73
C GLU A 410 -6.81 11.70 -30.73
N ARG A 411 -6.31 10.81 -31.57
CA ARG A 411 -5.33 11.19 -32.61
C ARG A 411 -5.87 12.31 -33.50
N LYS A 412 -5.11 13.38 -33.66
CA LYS A 412 -5.48 14.59 -34.43
C LYS A 412 -6.58 15.46 -33.78
N ARG A 413 -6.84 15.30 -32.50
CA ARG A 413 -7.71 16.19 -31.71
C ARG A 413 -6.97 16.82 -30.56
N THR A 414 -7.36 18.03 -30.21
CA THR A 414 -6.86 18.72 -29.03
C THR A 414 -7.25 17.94 -27.78
N ALA A 415 -6.29 17.75 -26.84
CA ALA A 415 -6.56 17.11 -25.58
C ALA A 415 -7.58 17.90 -24.76
N ARG A 416 -8.52 17.21 -24.12
CA ARG A 416 -9.57 17.81 -23.30
C ARG A 416 -9.46 17.32 -21.85
N VAL A 417 -9.47 18.25 -20.90
CA VAL A 417 -9.44 17.90 -19.47
C VAL A 417 -10.85 17.69 -18.94
N ILE A 418 -11.11 16.54 -18.33
CA ILE A 418 -12.33 16.24 -17.58
C ILE A 418 -12.14 16.83 -16.19
N SER A 419 -12.73 18.00 -15.92
CA SER A 419 -12.53 18.72 -14.65
C SER A 419 -12.95 17.90 -13.43
N ALA A 420 -13.96 17.03 -13.55
CA ALA A 420 -14.44 16.17 -12.47
C ALA A 420 -13.42 15.08 -12.09
N ALA A 421 -12.65 14.59 -13.08
CA ALA A 421 -11.60 13.58 -12.86
C ALA A 421 -10.24 14.21 -12.48
N CYS A 422 -10.02 15.49 -12.82
CA CYS A 422 -8.73 16.15 -12.62
C CYS A 422 -8.46 16.41 -11.13
N ALA A 423 -7.47 15.71 -10.58
CA ALA A 423 -7.03 15.90 -9.19
C ALA A 423 -6.10 17.11 -8.97
N GLY A 424 -5.74 17.86 -10.02
CA GLY A 424 -4.94 19.08 -9.90
C GLY A 424 -3.44 18.88 -9.67
N CYS A 425 -2.89 17.69 -9.87
CA CYS A 425 -1.46 17.39 -9.61
C CYS A 425 -0.48 18.21 -10.46
N GLY A 426 -0.85 18.55 -11.71
CA GLY A 426 -0.05 19.37 -12.62
C GLY A 426 1.06 18.62 -13.38
N THR A 427 1.16 17.30 -13.27
CA THR A 427 2.15 16.50 -14.01
C THR A 427 2.03 16.69 -15.52
N CYS A 428 0.81 16.73 -16.06
CA CYS A 428 0.57 16.97 -17.48
C CYS A 428 1.11 18.33 -17.96
N ALA A 429 1.02 19.38 -17.12
CA ALA A 429 1.56 20.70 -17.44
C ALA A 429 3.11 20.69 -17.43
N ALA A 430 3.73 19.93 -16.55
CA ALA A 430 5.18 19.80 -16.48
C ALA A 430 5.76 18.92 -17.61
N GLU A 431 4.99 17.98 -18.11
CA GLU A 431 5.40 17.08 -19.20
C GLU A 431 5.04 17.60 -20.60
N CYS A 432 4.23 18.65 -20.72
CA CYS A 432 3.85 19.18 -22.02
C CYS A 432 5.05 19.82 -22.74
N PRO A 433 5.53 19.27 -23.88
CA PRO A 433 6.71 19.79 -24.56
C PRO A 433 6.43 21.08 -25.35
N PHE A 434 5.18 21.50 -25.43
CA PHE A 434 4.72 22.67 -26.18
C PHE A 434 4.19 23.79 -25.27
N ASP A 435 4.26 23.62 -23.95
CA ASP A 435 3.73 24.56 -22.97
C ASP A 435 2.22 24.86 -23.13
N ALA A 436 1.51 23.93 -23.76
CA ALA A 436 0.09 24.05 -24.06
C ALA A 436 -0.82 23.76 -22.86
N ILE A 437 -0.27 23.42 -21.68
CA ILE A 437 -1.07 23.10 -20.49
C ILE A 437 -0.60 23.94 -19.32
N THR A 438 -1.54 24.61 -18.66
CA THR A 438 -1.32 25.33 -17.41
C THR A 438 -2.29 24.87 -16.33
N MET A 439 -2.04 25.25 -15.08
CA MET A 439 -2.91 24.95 -13.97
C MET A 439 -3.66 26.21 -13.56
N ARG A 440 -4.98 26.11 -13.29
CA ARG A 440 -5.73 27.19 -12.67
C ARG A 440 -5.17 27.45 -11.27
N HIS A 441 -5.05 28.71 -10.89
CA HIS A 441 -4.54 29.19 -9.58
C HIS A 441 -3.07 28.87 -9.27
N PHE A 442 -2.39 28.11 -10.10
CA PHE A 442 -0.95 27.83 -10.03
C PHE A 442 -0.34 27.88 -11.42
N THR A 443 -0.59 29.02 -12.11
CA THR A 443 -0.08 29.21 -13.47
C THR A 443 1.44 29.31 -13.49
N ASP A 444 2.04 29.06 -14.65
CA ASP A 444 3.48 29.23 -14.85
C ASP A 444 3.95 30.65 -14.50
N GLN A 445 3.15 31.65 -14.90
CA GLN A 445 3.46 33.06 -14.61
C GLN A 445 3.48 33.37 -13.12
N GLN A 446 2.56 32.79 -12.35
CA GLN A 446 2.56 32.94 -10.88
C GLN A 446 3.83 32.34 -10.26
N ILE A 447 4.26 31.17 -10.73
CA ILE A 447 5.48 30.53 -10.23
C ILE A 447 6.72 31.33 -10.61
N TYR A 448 6.81 31.83 -11.86
CA TYR A 448 7.92 32.72 -12.26
C TYR A 448 7.96 33.99 -11.43
N ALA A 449 6.82 34.62 -11.18
CA ALA A 449 6.74 35.80 -10.33
C ALA A 449 7.18 35.54 -8.87
N MET A 450 6.87 34.35 -8.33
CA MET A 450 7.35 33.95 -7.00
C MET A 450 8.89 33.76 -7.01
N ILE A 451 9.46 33.16 -8.05
CA ILE A 451 10.91 33.02 -8.21
C ILE A 451 11.56 34.39 -8.31
N ASP A 452 11.02 35.31 -9.11
CA ASP A 452 11.51 36.70 -9.24
C ASP A 452 11.46 37.43 -7.89
N ALA A 453 10.41 37.25 -7.10
CA ALA A 453 10.27 37.85 -5.79
C ALA A 453 11.28 37.32 -4.77
N ILE A 454 11.59 36.01 -4.83
CA ILE A 454 12.58 35.37 -3.95
C ILE A 454 14.01 35.82 -4.27
N LEU A 455 14.31 35.96 -5.56
CA LEU A 455 15.65 36.25 -6.05
C LEU A 455 15.88 37.74 -6.37
N GLY A 456 14.85 38.58 -6.14
CA GLY A 456 14.98 40.03 -6.20
C GLY A 456 15.77 40.60 -5.02
N GLU A 457 16.21 41.85 -5.15
CA GLU A 457 16.77 42.60 -4.03
C GLU A 457 15.65 42.92 -3.01
N ASP A 458 15.89 42.59 -1.76
CA ASP A 458 15.00 42.98 -0.66
C ASP A 458 15.53 44.27 0.00
N PRO A 459 15.00 45.45 -0.35
CA PRO A 459 15.48 46.72 0.17
C PRO A 459 15.18 46.91 1.67
N VAL A 460 14.26 46.11 2.22
CA VAL A 460 13.85 46.22 3.64
C VAL A 460 14.80 45.46 4.56
N ASN A 461 15.20 44.23 4.15
CA ASN A 461 16.03 43.37 4.97
C ASN A 461 17.49 43.30 4.50
N GLY A 462 17.85 43.99 3.40
CA GLY A 462 19.20 44.00 2.82
C GLY A 462 19.65 42.65 2.27
N ARG A 463 18.69 41.73 1.96
CA ARG A 463 18.98 40.41 1.41
C ARG A 463 19.08 40.50 -0.10
N GLY A 464 20.14 39.87 -0.62
CA GLY A 464 20.33 39.70 -2.05
C GLY A 464 19.95 38.28 -2.53
N PRO A 465 20.00 38.03 -3.85
CA PRO A 465 19.68 36.74 -4.44
C PRO A 465 20.43 35.56 -3.84
N LEU A 466 21.69 35.79 -3.41
CA LEU A 466 22.57 34.78 -2.82
C LEU A 466 22.14 34.34 -1.41
N ASP A 467 21.34 35.13 -0.74
CA ASP A 467 20.94 34.84 0.63
C ASP A 467 19.77 33.84 0.70
N ASN A 468 19.02 33.66 -0.39
CA ASN A 468 17.80 32.89 -0.42
C ASN A 468 17.96 31.55 -1.17
N MET A 469 17.30 30.52 -0.66
CA MET A 469 17.14 29.23 -1.34
C MET A 469 15.73 29.14 -1.94
N VAL A 470 15.62 28.66 -3.18
CA VAL A 470 14.33 28.38 -3.81
C VAL A 470 13.91 26.94 -3.51
N VAL A 471 12.83 26.77 -2.78
CA VAL A 471 12.36 25.47 -2.33
C VAL A 471 10.97 25.19 -2.93
N PHE A 472 10.89 24.27 -3.87
CA PHE A 472 9.59 23.75 -4.35
C PHE A 472 9.13 22.63 -3.44
N ALA A 473 8.01 22.83 -2.73
CA ALA A 473 7.49 21.85 -1.79
C ALA A 473 6.08 21.39 -2.19
N CYS A 474 5.88 20.07 -2.24
CA CYS A 474 4.58 19.45 -2.45
C CYS A 474 3.62 19.80 -1.29
N ASN A 475 2.41 20.22 -1.63
CA ASN A 475 1.39 20.63 -0.66
C ASN A 475 1.07 19.56 0.41
N TRP A 476 1.00 18.30 0.00
CA TRP A 476 0.48 17.22 0.84
C TRP A 476 1.53 16.67 1.83
N CYS A 477 2.77 16.58 1.42
CA CYS A 477 3.83 15.99 2.24
C CYS A 477 4.86 17.04 2.68
N SER A 478 5.72 17.52 1.78
CA SER A 478 6.84 18.38 2.16
C SER A 478 6.41 19.71 2.77
N TYR A 479 5.36 20.36 2.25
CA TYR A 479 4.83 21.60 2.83
C TYR A 479 4.17 21.35 4.18
N ALA A 480 3.41 20.26 4.30
CA ALA A 480 2.84 19.84 5.58
C ALA A 480 3.93 19.42 6.60
N GLY A 481 5.04 18.82 6.14
CA GLY A 481 6.22 18.53 6.95
C GLY A 481 6.89 19.82 7.46
N ALA A 482 6.96 20.86 6.62
CA ALA A 482 7.42 22.20 7.02
C ALA A 482 6.51 22.80 8.10
N ASP A 483 5.19 22.68 7.94
CA ASP A 483 4.20 23.15 8.92
C ASP A 483 4.32 22.37 10.25
N THR A 484 4.52 21.05 10.18
CA THR A 484 4.80 20.20 11.35
C THR A 484 6.08 20.65 12.07
N ALA A 485 7.14 20.98 11.33
CA ALA A 485 8.37 21.53 11.92
C ALA A 485 8.12 22.85 12.65
N GLY A 486 7.32 23.75 12.05
CA GLY A 486 6.92 25.01 12.65
C GLY A 486 6.08 24.82 13.92
N THR A 487 5.08 23.95 13.87
CA THR A 487 4.23 23.58 15.02
C THR A 487 5.05 22.98 16.16
N ALA A 488 6.05 22.15 15.84
CA ALA A 488 6.99 21.59 16.81
C ALA A 488 8.08 22.59 17.25
N ARG A 489 8.06 23.84 16.76
CA ARG A 489 9.04 24.90 17.04
C ARG A 489 10.48 24.51 16.73
N LEU A 490 10.70 23.68 15.72
CA LEU A 490 12.03 23.28 15.28
C LEU A 490 12.69 24.45 14.54
N GLN A 491 13.93 24.74 14.91
CA GLN A 491 14.67 25.87 14.32
C GLN A 491 15.41 25.42 13.06
N TYR A 492 15.25 26.18 11.98
CA TYR A 492 16.00 26.04 10.73
C TYR A 492 16.18 27.42 10.07
N PRO A 493 17.08 27.57 9.08
CA PRO A 493 17.37 28.86 8.47
C PRO A 493 16.13 29.51 7.84
N PRO A 494 15.90 30.83 8.07
CA PRO A 494 14.70 31.52 7.61
C PRO A 494 14.71 31.89 6.12
N ASN A 495 15.81 31.67 5.42
CA ASN A 495 16.03 31.95 4.01
C ASN A 495 15.64 30.80 3.07
N SER A 496 15.02 29.75 3.59
CA SER A 496 14.40 28.70 2.82
C SER A 496 13.05 29.19 2.29
N CYS A 497 13.06 29.83 1.10
CA CYS A 497 11.86 30.42 0.52
C CYS A 497 11.01 29.36 -0.20
N VAL A 498 9.87 29.01 0.40
CA VAL A 498 9.04 27.90 -0.09
C VAL A 498 8.03 28.36 -1.12
N ILE A 499 8.11 27.80 -2.33
CA ILE A 499 7.06 27.84 -3.36
C ILE A 499 6.24 26.56 -3.21
N ARG A 500 5.01 26.73 -2.69
CA ARG A 500 4.08 25.61 -2.58
C ARG A 500 3.57 25.20 -3.95
N THR A 501 3.71 23.93 -4.31
CA THR A 501 3.11 23.30 -5.48
C THR A 501 2.11 22.24 -5.04
N MET A 502 1.06 21.98 -5.83
CA MET A 502 0.10 20.93 -5.45
C MET A 502 0.74 19.55 -5.39
N CYS A 503 1.72 19.30 -6.27
CA CYS A 503 2.53 18.07 -6.30
C CYS A 503 3.96 18.42 -6.73
N SER A 504 4.94 17.64 -6.34
CA SER A 504 6.29 17.70 -6.94
C SER A 504 6.25 17.46 -8.46
N GLY A 505 5.27 16.67 -8.91
CA GLY A 505 4.97 16.45 -10.32
C GLY A 505 4.65 17.73 -11.11
N ARG A 506 4.26 18.83 -10.46
CA ARG A 506 4.04 20.16 -11.08
C ARG A 506 5.34 20.92 -11.35
N VAL A 507 6.43 20.56 -10.66
CA VAL A 507 7.70 21.27 -10.82
C VAL A 507 8.26 21.02 -12.22
N LYS A 508 8.12 22.03 -13.06
CA LYS A 508 8.56 22.03 -14.45
C LYS A 508 10.07 22.22 -14.53
N PRO A 509 10.80 21.55 -15.42
CA PRO A 509 12.23 21.81 -15.61
C PRO A 509 12.54 23.29 -15.82
N ASP A 510 11.66 24.00 -16.53
CA ASP A 510 11.75 25.43 -16.81
C ASP A 510 11.81 26.30 -15.54
N PHE A 511 11.11 25.95 -14.49
CA PHE A 511 11.12 26.69 -13.21
C PHE A 511 12.48 26.62 -12.53
N VAL A 512 13.07 25.42 -12.49
CA VAL A 512 14.39 25.20 -11.92
C VAL A 512 15.46 25.90 -12.75
N TRP A 513 15.36 25.78 -14.07
CA TRP A 513 16.26 26.44 -15.02
C TRP A 513 16.20 27.95 -14.88
N TYR A 514 14.98 28.50 -14.82
CA TYR A 514 14.76 29.94 -14.63
C TYR A 514 15.31 30.43 -13.29
N ALA A 515 15.15 29.68 -12.20
CA ALA A 515 15.71 30.04 -10.92
C ALA A 515 17.25 30.20 -10.99
N PHE A 516 17.94 29.30 -11.66
CA PHE A 516 19.40 29.43 -11.88
C PHE A 516 19.75 30.60 -12.81
N GLN A 517 19.00 30.84 -13.87
CA GLN A 517 19.20 32.01 -14.74
C GLN A 517 19.02 33.34 -13.97
N LYS A 518 18.15 33.35 -12.95
CA LYS A 518 17.93 34.50 -12.06
C LYS A 518 18.95 34.59 -10.91
N GLY A 519 19.85 33.63 -10.79
CA GLY A 519 20.93 33.65 -9.81
C GLY A 519 20.64 32.92 -8.51
N ALA A 520 19.74 31.93 -8.50
CA ALA A 520 19.55 31.07 -7.35
C ALA A 520 20.86 30.37 -6.98
N PRO A 521 21.36 30.52 -5.74
CA PRO A 521 22.54 29.78 -5.31
C PRO A 521 22.22 28.28 -5.19
N LEU A 522 21.03 27.93 -4.75
CA LEU A 522 20.59 26.56 -4.50
C LEU A 522 19.09 26.42 -4.73
N VAL A 523 18.69 25.32 -5.34
CA VAL A 523 17.29 24.96 -5.59
C VAL A 523 17.00 23.59 -4.99
N LEU A 524 15.90 23.45 -4.25
CA LEU A 524 15.38 22.16 -3.77
C LEU A 524 14.05 21.83 -4.45
N VAL A 525 13.91 20.61 -4.91
CA VAL A 525 12.61 20.01 -5.25
C VAL A 525 12.27 18.97 -4.20
N SER A 526 11.15 19.13 -3.51
CA SER A 526 10.74 18.23 -2.42
C SER A 526 9.28 17.77 -2.57
N GLY A 527 9.03 16.51 -2.27
CA GLY A 527 7.72 15.86 -2.40
C GLY A 527 7.55 14.69 -1.44
N CYS A 528 6.57 13.86 -1.73
CA CYS A 528 6.26 12.65 -0.99
C CYS A 528 7.30 11.55 -1.25
N HIS A 529 7.52 10.65 -0.30
CA HIS A 529 8.19 9.38 -0.55
C HIS A 529 7.48 8.58 -1.64
N TYR A 530 8.14 7.59 -2.23
CA TYR A 530 7.60 6.88 -3.39
C TYR A 530 6.28 6.16 -3.08
N ALA A 531 6.23 5.48 -1.95
CA ALA A 531 5.04 4.77 -1.52
C ALA A 531 3.87 5.70 -1.12
N ASP A 532 4.20 6.90 -0.58
CA ASP A 532 3.21 7.83 -0.01
C ASP A 532 2.74 8.91 -1.00
N CYS A 533 2.99 8.75 -2.30
CA CYS A 533 2.64 9.80 -3.24
C CYS A 533 1.13 9.99 -3.34
N HIS A 534 0.62 11.13 -2.87
CA HIS A 534 -0.81 11.50 -2.92
C HIS A 534 -1.39 11.47 -4.34
N TYR A 535 -0.56 11.63 -5.36
CA TYR A 535 -0.91 11.57 -6.77
C TYR A 535 -0.26 10.37 -7.47
N ILE A 536 -0.19 9.25 -6.78
CA ILE A 536 0.19 7.90 -7.25
C ILE A 536 1.67 7.81 -7.62
N ASP A 537 2.08 8.33 -8.78
CA ASP A 537 3.43 8.19 -9.33
C ASP A 537 4.08 9.50 -9.78
N ALA A 538 3.46 10.63 -9.45
CA ALA A 538 3.93 11.95 -9.89
C ALA A 538 5.35 12.28 -9.41
N ASN A 539 5.77 11.77 -8.25
CA ASN A 539 7.13 11.89 -7.73
C ASN A 539 8.16 11.14 -8.58
N ARG A 540 7.81 9.99 -9.18
CA ARG A 540 8.67 9.25 -10.12
C ARG A 540 8.95 10.06 -11.38
N ASN A 541 7.94 10.74 -11.90
CA ASN A 541 8.09 11.67 -13.01
C ASN A 541 8.99 12.85 -12.63
N THR A 542 8.93 13.32 -11.38
CA THR A 542 9.81 14.35 -10.84
C THR A 542 11.27 13.90 -10.85
N VAL A 543 11.59 12.68 -10.40
CA VAL A 543 12.96 12.13 -10.44
C VAL A 543 13.53 12.14 -11.86
N ARG A 544 12.75 11.67 -12.83
CA ARG A 544 13.18 11.65 -14.25
C ARG A 544 13.55 13.05 -14.76
N ARG A 545 12.78 14.06 -14.38
CA ARG A 545 13.04 15.45 -14.75
C ARG A 545 14.27 16.03 -14.05
N VAL A 546 14.44 15.72 -12.77
CA VAL A 546 15.61 16.15 -12.00
C VAL A 546 16.88 15.48 -12.52
N ASP A 547 16.85 14.20 -12.86
CA ASP A 547 17.96 13.53 -13.54
C ASP A 547 18.36 14.30 -14.84
N ALA A 548 17.36 14.78 -15.64
CA ALA A 548 17.62 15.59 -16.82
C ALA A 548 18.29 16.92 -16.51
N LEU A 549 17.81 17.55 -15.47
CA LEU A 549 18.35 18.83 -15.05
C LEU A 549 19.79 18.69 -14.56
N TRP A 550 20.13 17.68 -13.77
CA TRP A 550 21.51 17.41 -13.36
C TRP A 550 22.45 17.22 -14.54
N GLU A 551 22.03 16.41 -15.52
CA GLU A 551 22.82 16.21 -16.75
C GLU A 551 22.95 17.51 -17.58
N GLY A 552 21.89 18.32 -17.59
CA GLY A 552 21.89 19.63 -18.24
C GLY A 552 22.82 20.63 -17.55
N LEU A 553 22.79 20.70 -16.23
CA LEU A 553 23.66 21.57 -15.43
C LEU A 553 25.16 21.23 -15.66
N GLU A 554 25.50 19.93 -15.58
CA GLU A 554 26.88 19.47 -15.85
C GLU A 554 27.36 19.85 -17.26
N ARG A 555 26.53 19.69 -18.30
CA ARG A 555 26.89 20.06 -19.68
C ARG A 555 27.20 21.56 -19.86
N HIS A 556 26.59 22.38 -19.03
CA HIS A 556 26.81 23.82 -19.04
C HIS A 556 27.83 24.28 -18.00
N GLY A 557 28.55 23.35 -17.35
CA GLY A 557 29.58 23.66 -16.36
C GLY A 557 29.05 24.20 -15.04
N VAL A 558 27.75 23.98 -14.77
CA VAL A 558 27.13 24.36 -13.49
C VAL A 558 27.20 23.17 -12.53
N ASP A 559 27.62 23.40 -11.30
CA ASP A 559 27.71 22.37 -10.28
C ASP A 559 26.32 21.79 -10.01
N PRO A 560 26.07 20.48 -10.31
CA PRO A 560 24.80 19.84 -10.12
C PRO A 560 24.39 19.71 -8.64
N SER A 561 25.33 19.81 -7.70
CA SER A 561 25.04 19.81 -6.26
C SER A 561 24.17 21.00 -5.81
N ARG A 562 24.08 22.05 -6.62
CA ARG A 562 23.21 23.21 -6.42
C ARG A 562 21.73 22.91 -6.68
N LEU A 563 21.41 21.80 -7.36
CA LEU A 563 20.05 21.27 -7.47
C LEU A 563 19.90 20.06 -6.56
N GLN A 564 19.03 20.16 -5.58
CA GLN A 564 18.78 19.11 -4.62
C GLN A 564 17.38 18.51 -4.81
N LEU A 565 17.26 17.21 -4.58
CA LEU A 565 16.02 16.46 -4.55
C LEU A 565 15.93 15.75 -3.21
N ASP A 566 14.82 15.91 -2.50
CA ASP A 566 14.62 15.18 -1.25
C ASP A 566 13.14 14.97 -0.94
N TRP A 567 12.82 13.84 -0.31
CA TRP A 567 11.45 13.49 0.07
C TRP A 567 11.24 13.72 1.56
N CYS A 568 10.04 14.17 1.91
CA CYS A 568 9.65 14.45 3.27
C CYS A 568 8.14 14.24 3.42
N SER A 569 7.73 13.36 4.34
CA SER A 569 6.32 13.17 4.65
C SER A 569 5.77 14.27 5.56
N ALA A 570 4.44 14.37 5.66
CA ALA A 570 3.76 15.33 6.53
C ALA A 570 4.13 15.18 8.02
N ALA A 571 4.49 13.97 8.46
CA ALA A 571 4.86 13.67 9.85
C ALA A 571 6.34 13.96 10.16
N GLU A 572 7.19 14.16 9.13
CA GLU A 572 8.64 14.24 9.27
C GLU A 572 9.18 15.68 9.47
N GLY A 573 8.56 16.47 10.37
CA GLY A 573 9.03 17.82 10.67
C GLY A 573 10.49 17.91 11.10
N GLN A 574 11.01 16.91 11.79
CA GLN A 574 12.44 16.84 12.16
C GLN A 574 13.34 16.64 10.94
N ARG A 575 12.92 15.81 9.97
CA ARG A 575 13.62 15.61 8.70
C ARG A 575 13.65 16.91 7.90
N TRP A 576 12.49 17.60 7.80
CA TRP A 576 12.42 18.91 7.15
C TRP A 576 13.43 19.91 7.74
N ALA A 577 13.43 20.10 9.06
CA ALA A 577 14.33 21.04 9.70
C ALA A 577 15.82 20.66 9.53
N ARG A 578 16.15 19.37 9.54
CA ARG A 578 17.51 18.88 9.24
C ARG A 578 17.88 19.19 7.80
N MET A 579 17.02 18.84 6.86
CA MET A 579 17.21 19.08 5.43
C MET A 579 17.49 20.56 5.14
N MET A 580 16.74 21.48 5.73
CA MET A 580 16.97 22.93 5.56
C MET A 580 18.33 23.39 6.13
N ARG A 581 18.78 22.82 7.24
CA ARG A 581 20.11 23.13 7.80
C ARG A 581 21.25 22.59 6.91
N ASP A 582 21.10 21.37 6.39
CA ASP A 582 22.07 20.77 5.49
C ASP A 582 22.20 21.58 4.19
N LEU A 583 21.06 22.05 3.66
CA LEU A 583 21.02 22.89 2.46
C LEU A 583 21.65 24.24 2.67
N GLU A 584 21.48 24.85 3.84
CA GLU A 584 22.16 26.11 4.19
C GLU A 584 23.68 25.92 4.19
N GLY A 585 24.16 24.77 4.68
CA GLY A 585 25.59 24.43 4.60
C GLY A 585 26.10 24.38 3.17
N LEU A 586 25.32 23.89 2.21
CA LEU A 586 25.68 23.90 0.78
C LEU A 586 25.59 25.31 0.19
N ARG A 587 24.53 26.04 0.48
CA ARG A 587 24.31 27.42 -0.01
C ARG A 587 25.48 28.34 0.34
N THR A 588 25.97 28.28 1.59
CA THR A 588 27.06 29.12 2.07
C THR A 588 28.41 28.85 1.38
N GLN A 589 28.55 27.72 0.69
CA GLN A 589 29.73 27.39 -0.09
C GLN A 589 29.68 27.99 -1.50
N VAL A 590 28.48 28.35 -1.99
CA VAL A 590 28.31 28.93 -3.34
C VAL A 590 28.78 30.37 -3.35
N THR A 591 29.70 30.68 -4.25
CA THR A 591 30.30 32.03 -4.38
C THR A 591 29.50 32.90 -5.36
N VAL A 592 29.66 34.25 -5.20
CA VAL A 592 29.10 35.22 -6.17
C VAL A 592 29.57 34.90 -7.59
N ARG A 593 30.84 34.57 -7.73
CA ARG A 593 31.45 34.24 -9.01
C ARG A 593 30.77 33.04 -9.68
N GLU A 594 30.53 31.96 -8.97
CA GLU A 594 29.84 30.77 -9.50
C GLU A 594 28.39 31.08 -9.93
N VAL A 595 27.72 31.98 -9.23
CA VAL A 595 26.37 32.40 -9.61
C VAL A 595 26.39 33.22 -10.90
N GLU A 596 27.32 34.16 -11.04
CA GLU A 596 27.42 34.96 -12.27
C GLU A 596 27.85 34.10 -13.47
N GLU A 597 28.83 33.21 -13.30
CA GLU A 597 29.23 32.22 -14.32
C GLU A 597 28.04 31.33 -14.72
N THR A 598 27.19 30.95 -13.77
CA THR A 598 25.97 30.18 -14.04
C THR A 598 24.96 30.96 -14.88
N LYS A 599 24.71 32.24 -14.53
CA LYS A 599 23.82 33.11 -15.32
C LYS A 599 24.28 33.23 -16.76
N GLU A 600 25.58 33.46 -16.96
CA GLU A 600 26.19 33.58 -18.29
C GLU A 600 26.08 32.26 -19.07
N ALA A 601 26.44 31.13 -18.45
CA ALA A 601 26.41 29.81 -19.08
C ALA A 601 24.99 29.36 -19.49
N MET A 602 23.98 29.78 -18.73
CA MET A 602 22.58 29.38 -18.96
C MET A 602 21.80 30.38 -19.83
N GLN A 603 22.38 31.55 -20.15
CA GLN A 603 21.69 32.57 -20.95
C GLN A 603 21.41 32.07 -22.37
N GLY A 604 20.13 32.11 -22.79
CA GLY A 604 19.68 31.66 -24.11
C GLY A 604 19.71 30.14 -24.34
N GLN A 605 20.12 29.38 -23.34
CA GLN A 605 20.15 27.91 -23.44
C GLN A 605 18.75 27.30 -23.28
N LYS A 606 18.51 26.21 -24.01
CA LYS A 606 17.23 25.46 -23.91
C LYS A 606 17.24 24.53 -22.71
N VAL A 607 16.11 24.48 -22.04
CA VAL A 607 15.88 23.59 -20.90
C VAL A 607 15.99 22.12 -21.35
N PRO A 608 16.76 21.29 -20.65
CA PRO A 608 16.86 19.87 -20.96
C PRO A 608 15.56 19.16 -20.60
N ARG A 609 14.84 18.66 -21.59
CA ARG A 609 13.53 18.00 -21.40
C ARG A 609 13.56 16.49 -21.59
N ARG A 610 14.68 15.91 -22.06
CA ARG A 610 14.83 14.46 -22.29
C ARG A 610 16.24 13.99 -22.00
N ILE A 611 16.36 12.84 -21.34
CA ILE A 611 17.63 12.20 -21.04
C ILE A 611 17.76 10.83 -21.69
N GLN A 612 19.03 10.42 -21.84
CA GLN A 612 19.40 9.08 -22.31
C GLN A 612 19.24 7.98 -21.25
N VAL A 613 19.22 8.30 -19.95
CA VAL A 613 19.17 7.33 -18.83
C VAL A 613 17.85 6.55 -18.78
N THR A 614 16.74 7.11 -19.27
CA THR A 614 15.44 6.43 -19.35
C THR A 614 15.39 5.27 -20.36
N ARG A 615 16.47 4.93 -21.02
CA ARG A 615 16.57 3.82 -21.99
C ARG A 615 17.10 2.51 -21.42
N LEU A 616 17.47 2.48 -20.15
CA LEU A 616 17.87 1.24 -19.50
C LEU A 616 16.62 0.34 -19.33
N LYS A 617 16.61 -0.80 -20.00
CA LYS A 617 15.50 -1.77 -19.94
C LYS A 617 15.83 -3.03 -19.13
N ARG A 618 17.06 -3.11 -18.59
CA ARG A 618 17.57 -4.29 -17.85
C ARG A 618 18.47 -3.84 -16.72
N PRO A 619 18.64 -4.65 -15.68
CA PRO A 619 19.64 -4.41 -14.65
C PRO A 619 21.02 -4.13 -15.26
N THR A 620 21.63 -3.01 -14.89
CA THR A 620 22.88 -2.53 -15.50
C THR A 620 23.85 -2.10 -14.40
N PRO A 621 25.14 -2.47 -14.47
CA PRO A 621 26.15 -1.93 -13.57
C PRO A 621 26.21 -0.40 -13.66
N ALA A 622 26.11 0.26 -12.51
CA ALA A 622 26.08 1.71 -12.42
C ALA A 622 26.82 2.22 -11.18
N THR A 623 27.25 3.46 -11.24
CA THR A 623 27.73 4.21 -10.07
C THR A 623 26.62 5.15 -9.60
N MET A 624 26.33 5.11 -8.31
CA MET A 624 25.42 6.05 -7.66
C MET A 624 26.24 7.20 -7.11
N VAL A 625 25.86 8.42 -7.41
CA VAL A 625 26.54 9.65 -6.98
C VAL A 625 25.59 10.50 -6.16
N CYS A 626 25.92 10.79 -4.92
CA CYS A 626 25.14 11.67 -4.06
C CYS A 626 25.58 13.12 -4.20
N TYR A 627 24.73 13.97 -4.75
CA TYR A 627 25.00 15.41 -4.89
C TYR A 627 24.82 16.21 -3.57
N ARG A 628 24.44 15.56 -2.47
CA ARG A 628 24.39 16.18 -1.14
C ARG A 628 25.74 16.09 -0.41
N CYS A 629 26.38 14.95 -0.40
CA CYS A 629 27.59 14.70 0.39
C CYS A 629 28.78 14.18 -0.42
N GLY A 630 28.68 14.08 -1.75
CA GLY A 630 29.74 13.59 -2.62
C GLY A 630 30.00 12.08 -2.54
N ASN A 631 29.25 11.32 -1.75
CA ASN A 631 29.46 9.87 -1.63
C ASN A 631 29.15 9.14 -2.94
N GLU A 632 30.03 8.24 -3.36
CA GLU A 632 29.89 7.41 -4.56
C GLU A 632 29.97 5.93 -4.21
N TRP A 633 29.12 5.11 -4.85
CA TRP A 633 29.18 3.65 -4.68
C TRP A 633 28.71 2.90 -5.92
N GLY A 634 29.35 1.78 -6.20
CA GLY A 634 28.96 0.87 -7.27
C GLY A 634 27.72 0.06 -6.89
N THR A 635 26.83 -0.19 -7.87
CA THR A 635 25.67 -1.06 -7.72
C THR A 635 25.25 -1.62 -9.08
N THR A 636 24.39 -2.64 -9.07
CA THR A 636 23.60 -3.00 -10.25
C THR A 636 22.28 -2.25 -10.15
N PHE A 637 22.08 -1.27 -11.00
CA PHE A 637 20.84 -0.50 -11.07
C PHE A 637 19.82 -1.26 -11.90
N ASP A 638 18.68 -1.59 -11.28
CA ASP A 638 17.53 -2.16 -11.95
C ASP A 638 16.50 -1.05 -12.22
N PRO A 639 16.27 -0.68 -13.49
CA PRO A 639 15.30 0.37 -13.84
C PRO A 639 13.85 -0.08 -13.64
N THR A 640 13.59 -1.38 -13.45
CA THR A 640 12.26 -1.92 -13.19
C THR A 640 11.96 -1.99 -11.69
N ALA A 641 12.98 -1.94 -10.84
CA ALA A 641 12.81 -1.91 -9.39
C ALA A 641 12.29 -0.52 -8.96
N ASP A 642 11.08 -0.50 -8.44
CA ASP A 642 10.41 0.73 -7.98
C ASP A 642 10.88 1.11 -6.56
N ARG A 643 12.18 1.38 -6.42
CA ARG A 643 12.80 1.72 -5.13
C ARG A 643 13.27 3.17 -5.10
N GLU A 644 12.97 3.83 -3.99
CA GLU A 644 13.47 5.17 -3.70
C GLU A 644 15.00 5.19 -3.62
N ARG A 645 15.63 6.15 -4.33
CA ARG A 645 17.08 6.32 -4.28
C ARG A 645 17.45 7.11 -3.04
N MET A 646 18.26 6.53 -2.18
CA MET A 646 18.70 7.17 -0.94
C MET A 646 20.20 6.96 -0.73
N CYS A 647 20.90 8.03 -0.38
CA CYS A 647 22.31 7.97 -0.04
C CYS A 647 22.55 7.21 1.27
N ARG A 648 23.43 6.22 1.26
CA ARG A 648 23.76 5.42 2.44
C ARG A 648 24.46 6.23 3.55
N ALA A 649 25.17 7.31 3.20
CA ALA A 649 25.91 8.14 4.14
C ALA A 649 25.05 9.24 4.77
N CYS A 650 24.37 10.08 3.97
CA CYS A 650 23.65 11.25 4.47
C CYS A 650 22.12 11.15 4.43
N ARG A 651 21.57 10.03 3.91
CA ARG A 651 20.14 9.78 3.78
C ARG A 651 19.38 10.76 2.87
N SER A 652 20.08 11.53 2.03
CA SER A 652 19.47 12.39 1.01
C SER A 652 19.02 11.58 -0.21
N ASN A 653 17.97 12.04 -0.88
CA ASN A 653 17.50 11.50 -2.15
C ASN A 653 18.16 12.16 -3.38
N SER A 654 19.08 13.10 -3.19
CA SER A 654 19.88 13.74 -4.27
C SER A 654 20.90 12.75 -4.85
N VAL A 655 20.42 11.61 -5.32
CA VAL A 655 21.24 10.49 -5.81
C VAL A 655 21.01 10.28 -7.30
N ARG A 656 22.06 10.47 -8.09
CA ARG A 656 22.07 10.21 -9.53
C ARG A 656 22.63 8.83 -9.85
N VAL A 657 22.09 8.21 -10.89
CA VAL A 657 22.58 6.96 -11.48
C VAL A 657 23.45 7.27 -12.70
N VAL A 658 24.70 6.85 -12.66
CA VAL A 658 25.65 6.97 -13.78
C VAL A 658 25.94 5.54 -14.29
N PRO A 659 25.42 5.13 -15.47
CA PRO A 659 25.69 3.80 -16.00
C PRO A 659 27.17 3.58 -16.30
N ASN A 660 27.74 2.45 -15.85
CA ASN A 660 29.11 2.06 -16.16
C ASN A 660 29.19 1.63 -17.63
N GLY A 661 29.95 2.34 -18.46
CA GLY A 661 30.18 1.94 -19.85
C GLY A 661 29.85 2.97 -20.94
N LYS A 662 29.76 4.26 -20.59
CA LYS A 662 29.87 5.37 -21.55
C LYS A 662 30.98 6.32 -21.09
N GLN A 663 32.16 6.11 -21.60
CA GLN A 663 33.12 7.17 -21.86
C GLN A 663 32.77 7.87 -23.17
#